data_8fc3875e178e4def9233450db528a239
#
_entry.id   8fc3875e178e4def9233450db528a239
#
_cell.length_a   1.000
_cell.length_b   1.000
_cell.length_c   1.000
_cell.angle_alpha   90.00
_cell.angle_beta   90.00
_cell.angle_gamma   90.00
#
_symmetry.space_group_name_H-M   'P 1'
#
loop_
_entity.id
_entity.type
_entity.pdbx_description
1 polymer ?
#
loop_
_entity_poly.entity_id
_entity_poly.type
_entity_poly.pdbx_seq_one_letter_code
_entity_poly.pdbx_strand_id
1 'polypeptide(L)'
;MDGWLRLRPMRPLLLIPLLLTTAHAAFEELAPGLFLSRGTCNTYLLREGDAALLIDPGDATALADLEQIGVKKIEQVLLTAHHREVLQGIEKLDRRVTQVAAPKDEQAFLETPSDFRKWRPKNGDKFSVNGSSYLRPPGQPVKVDRWLADGDIIEWHGRQIRCVSTPGHSPGGMSYVLGDQIFLGGVMHDGAKMTNWFDTEWDYGFGKGLDALIASVDKLAALAPKTAFSSHGPVIADASAQLAAFKTKLADFRPDYIRGYPVNNLSKRGPHPATRPTAAQYIVQVSPHLYMFGPEMAGKNFAIIIADNGHALLLDCGLFPRLVLEQIIRDMKKHLGLKQIDACWISHSHGDHFTLADVLQEQGVKFWTLDSIVDKCENPRAYDYPAMITSYGVNFERTKIDRVLKAGDVIEWEGYKLHIDWMPGQTEFGNALWLELDGKKVVFTGDNLFGDPADPEQNGHECVNARNSAIIEEGYLIAAKYLQKLQPDIIMGAHGVLMTEPKAFIDRYHDWALRIIAQYKALLPDEDYEYGYDPYWVSAYPYRVDLSTQDTQTVQITVRNFRSREQKHRIVLQTPPGIISEPEVLEGTVAAESRQTFPVTLKLEIREKQPAGVQIVPFDITLDSRHYGQLFDFILMAKE
;
A
#
# COMPACT_ATOMS: atom_id res chain seq x y z
N MET A 1 46.64 -37.22 -51.83
CA MET A 1 46.00 -36.20 -52.67
C MET A 1 45.48 -35.13 -51.71
N ASP A 2 46.15 -34.00 -51.79
CA ASP A 2 46.10 -32.91 -50.84
C ASP A 2 44.88 -32.02 -51.09
N GLY A 3 44.22 -31.63 -49.99
CA GLY A 3 43.14 -30.66 -50.03
C GLY A 3 43.30 -29.64 -48.87
N TRP A 4 44.03 -28.55 -49.13
CA TRP A 4 44.26 -27.45 -48.22
C TRP A 4 43.00 -26.55 -48.11
N LEU A 5 42.39 -26.50 -46.92
CA LEU A 5 41.38 -25.48 -46.59
C LEU A 5 42.11 -24.22 -46.11
N ARG A 6 42.02 -23.15 -46.89
CA ARG A 6 42.49 -21.82 -46.51
C ARG A 6 41.50 -21.19 -45.52
N LEU A 7 41.94 -20.92 -44.30
CA LEU A 7 41.30 -20.06 -43.34
C LEU A 7 41.39 -18.59 -43.81
N ARG A 8 40.24 -17.93 -43.92
CA ARG A 8 40.16 -16.46 -44.13
C ARG A 8 40.39 -15.78 -42.79
N PRO A 9 41.12 -14.65 -42.71
CA PRO A 9 41.27 -13.88 -41.47
C PRO A 9 39.96 -13.20 -41.07
N MET A 10 39.54 -13.42 -39.82
CA MET A 10 38.46 -12.66 -39.18
C MET A 10 38.86 -11.19 -39.07
N ARG A 11 38.01 -10.31 -39.61
CA ARG A 11 38.10 -8.86 -39.36
C ARG A 11 37.74 -8.60 -37.88
N PRO A 12 38.47 -7.73 -37.17
CA PRO A 12 38.07 -7.34 -35.83
C PRO A 12 36.76 -6.58 -35.88
N LEU A 13 35.74 -7.06 -35.16
CA LEU A 13 34.55 -6.27 -34.85
C LEU A 13 35.01 -5.10 -33.96
N LEU A 14 34.91 -3.88 -34.46
CA LEU A 14 34.95 -2.67 -33.63
C LEU A 14 33.69 -2.72 -32.76
N LEU A 15 33.83 -3.02 -31.49
CA LEU A 15 32.84 -2.69 -30.46
C LEU A 15 32.81 -1.15 -30.35
N ILE A 16 31.80 -0.55 -30.98
CA ILE A 16 31.42 0.86 -30.71
C ILE A 16 30.72 0.77 -29.35
N PRO A 17 31.25 1.42 -28.29
CA PRO A 17 30.49 1.54 -27.06
C PRO A 17 29.24 2.35 -27.37
N LEU A 18 28.08 1.73 -27.22
CA LEU A 18 26.80 2.43 -27.19
C LEU A 18 26.82 3.30 -25.94
N LEU A 19 27.28 4.55 -26.08
CA LEU A 19 27.03 5.60 -25.09
C LEU A 19 25.50 5.73 -25.04
N LEU A 20 24.91 5.14 -24.01
CA LEU A 20 23.57 5.51 -23.55
C LEU A 20 23.67 6.97 -23.11
N THR A 21 23.45 7.88 -24.03
CA THR A 21 23.14 9.25 -23.69
C THR A 21 21.83 9.19 -22.94
N THR A 22 21.87 9.33 -21.62
CA THR A 22 20.72 9.78 -20.85
C THR A 22 20.25 11.05 -21.57
N ALA A 23 19.05 10.99 -22.17
CA ALA A 23 18.46 12.18 -22.76
C ALA A 23 18.34 13.19 -21.62
N HIS A 24 19.17 14.23 -21.64
CA HIS A 24 19.01 15.38 -20.74
C HIS A 24 17.61 15.93 -20.99
N ALA A 25 16.88 16.19 -19.94
CA ALA A 25 15.55 16.77 -20.00
C ALA A 25 15.67 18.24 -20.41
N ALA A 26 15.75 18.50 -21.72
CA ALA A 26 15.73 19.85 -22.24
C ALA A 26 14.42 20.56 -21.85
N PHE A 27 14.49 21.85 -21.54
CA PHE A 27 13.30 22.66 -21.30
C PHE A 27 12.51 22.88 -22.60
N GLU A 28 11.22 22.56 -22.56
CA GLU A 28 10.22 22.87 -23.57
C GLU A 28 9.53 24.20 -23.23
N GLU A 29 9.57 25.21 -24.11
CA GLU A 29 8.82 26.45 -23.89
C GLU A 29 7.34 26.23 -24.22
N LEU A 30 6.47 26.28 -23.20
CA LEU A 30 5.02 26.11 -23.37
C LEU A 30 4.30 27.42 -23.74
N ALA A 31 4.82 28.53 -23.22
CA ALA A 31 4.35 29.89 -23.50
C ALA A 31 5.51 30.86 -23.17
N PRO A 32 5.45 32.14 -23.61
CA PRO A 32 6.51 33.10 -23.33
C PRO A 32 6.91 33.17 -21.85
N GLY A 33 8.11 32.67 -21.54
CA GLY A 33 8.66 32.61 -20.18
C GLY A 33 8.09 31.53 -19.28
N LEU A 34 7.34 30.58 -19.82
CA LEU A 34 6.90 29.36 -19.11
C LEU A 34 7.51 28.13 -19.78
N PHE A 35 8.27 27.37 -19.03
CA PHE A 35 8.99 26.19 -19.51
C PHE A 35 8.61 24.95 -18.72
N LEU A 36 8.71 23.80 -19.35
CA LEU A 36 8.53 22.46 -18.79
C LEU A 36 9.79 21.64 -19.00
N SER A 37 10.27 20.99 -17.95
CA SER A 37 11.23 19.90 -18.04
C SER A 37 10.65 18.62 -17.44
N ARG A 38 10.89 17.47 -18.10
CA ARG A 38 10.37 16.16 -17.67
C ARG A 38 11.49 15.34 -17.06
N GLY A 39 11.36 15.05 -15.77
CA GLY A 39 12.27 14.21 -15.00
C GLY A 39 11.48 13.20 -14.16
N THR A 40 11.82 13.06 -12.90
CA THR A 40 11.03 12.25 -11.93
C THR A 40 9.61 12.79 -11.77
N CYS A 41 9.45 14.10 -11.92
CA CYS A 41 8.16 14.76 -12.14
C CYS A 41 8.31 15.83 -13.24
N ASN A 42 7.22 16.48 -13.58
CA ASN A 42 7.22 17.69 -14.41
C ASN A 42 7.68 18.88 -13.55
N THR A 43 8.81 19.46 -13.90
CA THR A 43 9.30 20.71 -13.31
C THR A 43 8.84 21.87 -14.20
N TYR A 44 8.05 22.78 -13.66
CA TYR A 44 7.64 23.99 -14.37
C TYR A 44 8.51 25.17 -13.93
N LEU A 45 8.92 25.98 -14.89
CA LEU A 45 9.77 27.14 -14.66
C LEU A 45 9.13 28.39 -15.26
N LEU A 46 8.91 29.37 -14.40
CA LEU A 46 8.59 30.75 -14.82
C LEU A 46 9.88 31.56 -14.90
N ARG A 47 10.14 32.23 -16.04
CA ARG A 47 11.32 33.06 -16.25
C ARG A 47 10.93 34.54 -16.34
N GLU A 48 11.73 35.38 -15.71
CA GLU A 48 11.71 36.84 -15.90
C GLU A 48 13.16 37.36 -15.94
N GLY A 49 13.57 37.86 -17.10
CA GLY A 49 14.96 38.21 -17.34
C GLY A 49 15.89 36.99 -17.21
N ASP A 50 16.86 37.06 -16.29
CA ASP A 50 17.77 35.96 -15.97
C ASP A 50 17.41 35.23 -14.65
N ALA A 51 16.26 35.57 -14.06
CA ALA A 51 15.73 34.93 -12.85
C ALA A 51 14.65 33.92 -13.18
N ALA A 52 14.49 32.92 -12.30
CA ALA A 52 13.45 31.91 -12.41
C ALA A 52 12.77 31.60 -11.07
N LEU A 53 11.49 31.19 -11.17
CA LEU A 53 10.73 30.51 -10.14
C LEU A 53 10.42 29.10 -10.64
N LEU A 54 10.70 28.09 -9.83
CA LEU A 54 10.38 26.68 -10.12
C LEU A 54 9.13 26.24 -9.35
N ILE A 55 8.34 25.39 -9.96
CA ILE A 55 7.29 24.59 -9.31
C ILE A 55 7.71 23.14 -9.44
N ASP A 56 7.93 22.48 -8.28
CA ASP A 56 8.43 21.13 -8.13
C ASP A 56 9.78 20.89 -8.84
N PRO A 57 10.91 20.89 -8.13
CA PRO A 57 12.24 20.76 -8.76
C PRO A 57 12.56 19.35 -9.27
N GLY A 58 11.74 18.33 -8.96
CA GLY A 58 11.98 16.94 -9.33
C GLY A 58 13.33 16.45 -8.80
N ASP A 59 14.08 15.73 -9.63
CA ASP A 59 15.46 15.29 -9.37
C ASP A 59 16.53 16.37 -9.66
N ALA A 60 16.08 17.56 -10.05
CA ALA A 60 16.91 18.70 -10.46
C ALA A 60 17.82 18.43 -11.67
N THR A 61 17.55 17.43 -12.49
CA THR A 61 18.29 17.23 -13.76
C THR A 61 18.14 18.42 -14.71
N ALA A 62 16.97 19.08 -14.67
CA ALA A 62 16.71 20.32 -15.41
C ALA A 62 17.68 21.47 -15.11
N LEU A 63 18.33 21.50 -13.95
CA LEU A 63 19.26 22.57 -13.59
C LEU A 63 20.47 22.67 -14.51
N ALA A 64 20.84 21.56 -15.18
CA ALA A 64 21.96 21.54 -16.12
C ALA A 64 21.69 22.37 -17.40
N ASP A 65 20.42 22.60 -17.73
CA ASP A 65 19.99 23.25 -18.97
C ASP A 65 19.53 24.72 -18.78
N LEU A 66 19.62 25.27 -17.58
CA LEU A 66 19.15 26.64 -17.26
C LEU A 66 19.81 27.72 -18.12
N GLU A 67 21.11 27.62 -18.39
CA GLU A 67 21.82 28.57 -19.22
C GLU A 67 21.31 28.59 -20.67
N GLN A 68 20.85 27.44 -21.19
CA GLN A 68 20.32 27.34 -22.57
C GLN A 68 19.03 28.16 -22.75
N ILE A 69 18.26 28.33 -21.63
CA ILE A 69 17.06 29.16 -21.62
C ILE A 69 17.32 30.54 -20.98
N GLY A 70 18.58 30.96 -20.84
CA GLY A 70 18.97 32.27 -20.33
C GLY A 70 18.77 32.52 -18.84
N VAL A 71 18.56 31.48 -18.04
CA VAL A 71 18.40 31.56 -16.58
C VAL A 71 19.76 31.45 -15.90
N LYS A 72 20.06 32.39 -14.98
CA LYS A 72 21.29 32.39 -14.17
C LYS A 72 21.04 32.12 -12.71
N LYS A 73 19.82 32.39 -12.21
CA LYS A 73 19.49 32.20 -10.80
C LYS A 73 18.07 31.69 -10.65
N ILE A 74 17.88 30.76 -9.73
CA ILE A 74 16.57 30.36 -9.23
C ILE A 74 16.35 31.15 -7.93
N GLU A 75 15.35 32.03 -7.94
CA GLU A 75 15.04 32.86 -6.78
C GLU A 75 14.09 32.13 -5.82
N GLN A 76 13.18 31.35 -6.37
CA GLN A 76 12.13 30.70 -5.60
C GLN A 76 11.78 29.32 -6.13
N VAL A 77 11.45 28.41 -5.20
CA VAL A 77 10.85 27.11 -5.47
C VAL A 77 9.52 27.02 -4.71
N LEU A 78 8.48 26.60 -5.41
CA LEU A 78 7.18 26.28 -4.82
C LEU A 78 7.00 24.77 -4.86
N LEU A 79 6.79 24.13 -3.71
CA LEU A 79 6.49 22.72 -3.62
C LEU A 79 4.97 22.51 -3.62
N THR A 80 4.49 21.52 -4.36
CA THR A 80 3.06 21.15 -4.36
C THR A 80 2.73 20.15 -3.26
N ALA A 81 3.69 19.30 -2.84
CA ALA A 81 3.55 18.26 -1.83
C ALA A 81 4.91 17.88 -1.22
N HIS A 82 4.89 16.96 -0.25
CA HIS A 82 6.09 16.41 0.39
C HIS A 82 6.69 15.20 -0.34
N HIS A 83 6.10 14.73 -1.42
CA HIS A 83 6.53 13.49 -2.08
C HIS A 83 7.93 13.59 -2.65
N ARG A 84 8.74 12.53 -2.45
CA ARG A 84 10.17 12.53 -2.78
C ARG A 84 10.46 12.83 -4.24
N GLU A 85 9.70 12.27 -5.17
CA GLU A 85 9.90 12.43 -6.61
C GLU A 85 9.71 13.86 -7.10
N VAL A 86 8.99 14.70 -6.35
CA VAL A 86 8.81 16.12 -6.71
C VAL A 86 9.87 17.04 -6.07
N LEU A 87 10.59 16.57 -5.05
CA LEU A 87 11.52 17.43 -4.31
C LEU A 87 12.93 16.87 -4.09
N GLN A 88 13.24 15.63 -4.53
CA GLN A 88 14.54 14.98 -4.26
C GLN A 88 15.75 15.76 -4.76
N GLY A 89 15.57 16.66 -5.71
CA GLY A 89 16.64 17.53 -6.22
C GLY A 89 16.85 18.84 -5.45
N ILE A 90 16.08 19.08 -4.37
CA ILE A 90 16.08 20.36 -3.65
C ILE A 90 17.45 20.70 -3.04
N GLU A 91 18.23 19.71 -2.63
CA GLU A 91 19.59 19.88 -2.08
C GLU A 91 20.63 20.29 -3.13
N LYS A 92 20.33 20.16 -4.43
CA LYS A 92 21.21 20.62 -5.52
C LYS A 92 21.05 22.11 -5.80
N LEU A 93 20.07 22.78 -5.19
CA LEU A 93 19.82 24.21 -5.34
C LEU A 93 20.79 25.05 -4.48
N ASP A 94 21.19 26.21 -4.98
CA ASP A 94 21.97 27.16 -4.18
C ASP A 94 21.08 27.87 -3.15
N ARG A 95 21.01 27.31 -1.96
CA ARG A 95 20.16 27.77 -0.85
C ARG A 95 20.56 29.15 -0.29
N ARG A 96 21.60 29.77 -0.78
CA ARG A 96 21.99 31.15 -0.41
C ARG A 96 21.15 32.18 -1.16
N VAL A 97 20.66 31.81 -2.34
CA VAL A 97 19.87 32.68 -3.22
C VAL A 97 18.46 32.15 -3.48
N THR A 98 18.24 30.84 -3.37
CA THR A 98 16.95 30.19 -3.63
C THR A 98 16.16 30.06 -2.34
N GLN A 99 14.96 30.64 -2.31
CA GLN A 99 13.97 30.43 -1.23
C GLN A 99 13.04 29.27 -1.60
N VAL A 100 12.72 28.44 -0.62
CA VAL A 100 11.75 27.34 -0.77
C VAL A 100 10.48 27.67 -0.02
N ALA A 101 9.36 27.63 -0.71
CA ALA A 101 8.05 27.74 -0.11
C ALA A 101 7.28 26.42 -0.29
N ALA A 102 6.56 26.00 0.73
CA ALA A 102 5.82 24.75 0.78
C ALA A 102 4.48 24.89 1.50
N PRO A 103 3.50 24.01 1.23
CA PRO A 103 2.22 24.02 1.95
C PRO A 103 2.43 23.84 3.46
N LYS A 104 1.76 24.66 4.27
CA LYS A 104 1.87 24.59 5.74
C LYS A 104 1.41 23.24 6.29
N ASP A 105 0.41 22.64 5.68
CA ASP A 105 -0.13 21.34 6.13
C ASP A 105 0.81 20.17 5.80
N GLU A 106 1.89 20.41 5.03
CA GLU A 106 2.98 19.46 4.74
C GLU A 106 4.18 19.61 5.71
N GLN A 107 4.15 20.58 6.62
CA GLN A 107 5.28 20.96 7.46
C GLN A 107 5.89 19.77 8.21
N ALA A 108 5.07 18.97 8.87
CA ALA A 108 5.55 17.84 9.65
C ALA A 108 6.27 16.79 8.79
N PHE A 109 5.78 16.54 7.56
CA PHE A 109 6.42 15.59 6.63
C PHE A 109 7.78 16.09 6.14
N LEU A 110 7.95 17.39 6.01
CA LEU A 110 9.19 18.01 5.53
C LEU A 110 10.21 18.24 6.64
N GLU A 111 9.79 18.62 7.85
CA GLU A 111 10.69 18.92 8.97
C GLU A 111 11.10 17.67 9.76
N THR A 112 10.17 16.70 9.93
CA THR A 112 10.42 15.49 10.73
C THR A 112 9.98 14.22 10.00
N PRO A 113 10.50 13.95 8.80
CA PRO A 113 10.02 12.85 7.95
C PRO A 113 10.11 11.48 8.62
N SER A 114 11.12 11.24 9.44
CA SER A 114 11.31 9.97 10.16
C SER A 114 10.19 9.67 11.17
N ASP A 115 9.43 10.66 11.62
CA ASP A 115 8.29 10.45 12.50
C ASP A 115 7.15 9.65 11.82
N PHE A 116 7.15 9.60 10.48
CA PHE A 116 6.19 8.87 9.66
C PHE A 116 6.67 7.47 9.25
N ARG A 117 7.85 7.07 9.69
CA ARG A 117 8.43 5.74 9.48
C ARG A 117 8.89 5.18 10.81
N LYS A 118 8.00 4.46 11.51
CA LYS A 118 8.23 4.03 12.88
C LYS A 118 8.87 2.65 12.95
N TRP A 119 9.89 2.53 13.80
CA TRP A 119 10.47 1.24 14.15
C TRP A 119 9.45 0.31 14.83
N ARG A 120 8.59 0.89 15.65
CA ARG A 120 7.50 0.21 16.37
C ARG A 120 6.18 0.94 16.12
N PRO A 121 5.52 0.68 14.99
CA PRO A 121 4.25 1.30 14.68
C PRO A 121 3.13 0.80 15.59
N LYS A 122 2.11 1.64 15.77
CA LYS A 122 0.88 1.29 16.51
C LYS A 122 -0.34 1.56 15.65
N ASN A 123 -1.37 0.77 15.84
CA ASN A 123 -2.66 1.05 15.23
C ASN A 123 -3.15 2.44 15.65
N GLY A 124 -3.59 3.23 14.69
CA GLY A 124 -4.04 4.60 14.92
C GLY A 124 -2.94 5.66 14.98
N ASP A 125 -1.68 5.32 14.70
CA ASP A 125 -0.64 6.30 14.45
C ASP A 125 -1.07 7.21 13.28
N LYS A 126 -0.95 8.53 13.45
CA LYS A 126 -1.39 9.50 12.44
C LYS A 126 -0.62 9.30 11.14
N PHE A 127 -1.32 9.12 10.03
CA PHE A 127 -0.77 8.87 8.69
C PHE A 127 0.14 7.64 8.57
N SER A 128 0.09 6.76 9.56
CA SER A 128 0.86 5.52 9.60
C SER A 128 -0.06 4.41 10.07
N VAL A 129 -1.16 4.27 9.37
CA VAL A 129 -2.28 3.44 9.80
C VAL A 129 -1.88 1.98 9.89
N ASN A 130 -2.17 1.38 11.03
CA ASN A 130 -1.92 -0.03 11.28
C ASN A 130 -0.48 -0.50 11.05
N GLY A 131 0.47 0.44 11.08
CA GLY A 131 1.89 0.13 10.99
C GLY A 131 2.50 0.25 9.61
N SER A 132 1.70 0.44 8.59
CA SER A 132 2.15 0.70 7.22
C SER A 132 1.83 2.14 6.83
N SER A 133 2.63 2.74 5.98
CA SER A 133 2.39 4.08 5.50
C SER A 133 2.60 4.15 3.99
N TYR A 134 1.57 4.60 3.30
CA TYR A 134 1.63 4.89 1.87
C TYR A 134 2.14 6.30 1.58
N LEU A 135 2.27 7.15 2.59
CA LEU A 135 2.93 8.44 2.47
C LEU A 135 4.42 8.24 2.12
N ARG A 136 4.95 9.13 1.31
CA ARG A 136 6.34 9.10 0.86
C ARG A 136 7.12 10.33 1.37
N PRO A 137 7.32 10.45 2.71
CA PRO A 137 8.09 11.56 3.26
C PRO A 137 9.52 11.53 2.73
N PRO A 138 10.21 12.68 2.62
CA PRO A 138 11.61 12.74 2.17
C PRO A 138 12.51 11.88 3.05
N GLY A 139 13.63 11.40 2.50
CA GLY A 139 14.62 10.62 3.24
C GLY A 139 15.32 11.42 4.34
N GLN A 140 15.37 12.75 4.19
CA GLN A 140 15.99 13.68 5.14
C GLN A 140 15.09 14.93 5.31
N PRO A 141 15.20 15.66 6.44
CA PRO A 141 14.47 16.91 6.63
C PRO A 141 14.77 17.93 5.53
N VAL A 142 13.74 18.64 5.10
CA VAL A 142 13.82 19.69 4.08
C VAL A 142 13.65 21.06 4.73
N LYS A 143 14.65 21.94 4.56
CA LYS A 143 14.54 23.31 5.05
C LYS A 143 13.59 24.12 4.15
N VAL A 144 12.48 24.59 4.72
CA VAL A 144 11.51 25.48 4.09
C VAL A 144 11.66 26.89 4.64
N ASP A 145 11.67 27.90 3.77
CA ASP A 145 11.85 29.30 4.15
C ASP A 145 10.50 30.02 4.36
N ARG A 146 9.44 29.56 3.68
CA ARG A 146 8.09 30.11 3.80
C ARG A 146 7.03 29.02 3.76
N TRP A 147 6.15 29.00 4.75
CA TRP A 147 4.97 28.15 4.77
C TRP A 147 3.77 28.86 4.14
N LEU A 148 3.05 28.17 3.25
CA LEU A 148 1.94 28.69 2.46
C LEU A 148 0.61 28.14 2.97
N ALA A 149 -0.38 29.02 3.07
CA ALA A 149 -1.76 28.68 3.41
C ALA A 149 -2.71 28.85 2.20
N ASP A 150 -3.91 28.29 2.32
CA ASP A 150 -4.96 28.47 1.32
C ASP A 150 -5.29 29.95 1.14
N GLY A 151 -5.32 30.42 -0.10
CA GLY A 151 -5.60 31.82 -0.45
C GLY A 151 -4.39 32.76 -0.42
N ASP A 152 -3.22 32.32 0.05
CA ASP A 152 -2.01 33.15 -0.01
C ASP A 152 -1.70 33.58 -1.45
N ILE A 153 -1.13 34.79 -1.59
CA ILE A 153 -0.62 35.30 -2.86
C ILE A 153 0.90 35.35 -2.78
N ILE A 154 1.54 34.84 -3.80
CA ILE A 154 2.98 34.95 -4.02
C ILE A 154 3.19 36.00 -5.10
N GLU A 155 3.81 37.09 -4.72
CA GLU A 155 4.23 38.15 -5.65
C GLU A 155 5.62 37.81 -6.18
N TRP A 156 5.76 37.63 -7.49
CA TRP A 156 7.04 37.37 -8.13
C TRP A 156 7.13 38.13 -9.46
N HIS A 157 8.02 39.14 -9.53
CA HIS A 157 8.22 40.00 -10.72
C HIS A 157 6.93 40.51 -11.36
N GLY A 158 6.00 41.00 -10.52
CA GLY A 158 4.69 41.52 -10.96
C GLY A 158 3.64 40.45 -11.32
N ARG A 159 3.97 39.19 -11.21
CA ARG A 159 3.01 38.06 -11.32
C ARG A 159 2.42 37.77 -9.96
N GLN A 160 1.12 37.55 -9.90
CA GLN A 160 0.39 37.11 -8.71
C GLN A 160 0.04 35.64 -8.84
N ILE A 161 0.65 34.80 -8.03
CA ILE A 161 0.40 33.36 -7.99
C ILE A 161 -0.41 33.06 -6.73
N ARG A 162 -1.67 32.64 -6.92
CA ARG A 162 -2.55 32.29 -5.80
C ARG A 162 -2.37 30.84 -5.38
N CYS A 163 -2.21 30.62 -4.08
CA CYS A 163 -2.17 29.30 -3.46
C CYS A 163 -3.58 28.75 -3.23
N VAL A 164 -3.82 27.52 -3.59
CA VAL A 164 -5.10 26.81 -3.42
C VAL A 164 -4.80 25.48 -2.74
N SER A 165 -5.24 25.31 -1.49
CA SER A 165 -5.10 24.01 -0.80
C SER A 165 -5.94 22.95 -1.51
N THR A 166 -5.29 21.87 -1.90
CA THR A 166 -5.86 20.75 -2.67
C THR A 166 -5.41 19.41 -2.09
N PRO A 167 -5.80 19.09 -0.85
CA PRO A 167 -5.51 17.79 -0.26
C PRO A 167 -6.18 16.67 -1.06
N GLY A 168 -5.58 15.48 -1.03
CA GLY A 168 -6.06 14.28 -1.75
C GLY A 168 -4.92 13.37 -2.08
N HIS A 169 -4.10 13.74 -3.05
CA HIS A 169 -2.84 13.08 -3.40
C HIS A 169 -1.81 13.14 -2.25
N SER A 170 -1.82 14.19 -1.47
CA SER A 170 -1.16 14.28 -0.18
C SER A 170 -2.06 14.98 0.84
N PRO A 171 -1.83 14.82 2.16
CA PRO A 171 -2.67 15.44 3.18
C PRO A 171 -2.69 16.98 3.16
N GLY A 172 -1.62 17.61 2.70
CA GLY A 172 -1.47 19.05 2.64
C GLY A 172 -1.22 19.61 1.24
N GLY A 173 -1.53 18.85 0.19
CA GLY A 173 -1.28 19.22 -1.21
C GLY A 173 -1.78 20.61 -1.57
N MET A 174 -1.07 21.27 -2.49
CA MET A 174 -1.37 22.64 -2.93
C MET A 174 -1.25 22.77 -4.45
N SER A 175 -2.19 23.48 -5.03
CA SER A 175 -2.14 23.93 -6.43
C SER A 175 -1.85 25.42 -6.50
N TYR A 176 -1.25 25.87 -7.59
CA TYR A 176 -0.88 27.27 -7.81
C TYR A 176 -1.60 27.81 -9.03
N VAL A 177 -2.27 28.96 -8.90
CA VAL A 177 -3.09 29.57 -9.95
C VAL A 177 -2.42 30.83 -10.46
N LEU A 178 -2.19 30.90 -11.77
CA LEU A 178 -1.66 32.05 -12.48
C LEU A 178 -2.60 32.44 -13.65
N GLY A 179 -3.47 33.43 -13.43
CA GLY A 179 -4.50 33.80 -14.40
C GLY A 179 -5.52 32.67 -14.60
N ASP A 180 -5.64 32.18 -15.84
CA ASP A 180 -6.51 31.05 -16.21
C ASP A 180 -5.76 29.71 -16.29
N GLN A 181 -4.51 29.69 -15.86
CA GLN A 181 -3.65 28.52 -15.78
C GLN A 181 -3.54 28.02 -14.34
N ILE A 182 -3.41 26.69 -14.17
CA ILE A 182 -3.27 26.09 -12.85
C ILE A 182 -2.20 25.00 -12.84
N PHE A 183 -1.29 25.06 -11.86
CA PHE A 183 -0.34 23.99 -11.55
C PHE A 183 -0.96 23.08 -10.49
N LEU A 184 -1.36 21.90 -10.90
CA LEU A 184 -2.19 21.00 -10.11
C LEU A 184 -1.43 20.20 -9.03
N GLY A 185 -0.10 20.09 -9.17
CA GLY A 185 0.60 19.05 -8.41
C GLY A 185 0.13 17.67 -8.84
N GLY A 186 -0.02 16.78 -7.87
CA GLY A 186 -0.47 15.40 -8.09
C GLY A 186 -1.99 15.20 -8.13
N VAL A 187 -2.81 16.26 -8.13
CA VAL A 187 -4.27 16.15 -8.04
C VAL A 187 -4.90 15.36 -9.19
N MET A 188 -4.47 15.62 -10.41
CA MET A 188 -5.03 14.98 -11.60
C MET A 188 -3.95 14.80 -12.68
N HIS A 189 -3.98 13.67 -13.36
CA HIS A 189 -3.23 13.36 -14.57
C HIS A 189 -4.11 13.58 -15.81
N ASP A 190 -3.48 13.77 -16.97
CA ASP A 190 -4.21 13.88 -18.24
C ASP A 190 -5.11 12.66 -18.49
N GLY A 191 -6.26 12.89 -19.15
CA GLY A 191 -7.31 11.90 -19.33
C GLY A 191 -8.26 11.76 -18.13
N ALA A 192 -8.28 12.75 -17.23
CA ALA A 192 -9.08 12.74 -16.01
C ALA A 192 -8.76 11.50 -15.16
N LYS A 193 -7.49 11.34 -14.77
CA LYS A 193 -6.94 10.20 -14.05
C LYS A 193 -6.22 10.65 -12.78
N MET A 194 -5.99 9.70 -11.86
CA MET A 194 -5.10 9.89 -10.70
C MET A 194 -3.65 9.67 -11.13
N THR A 195 -2.69 10.24 -10.43
CA THR A 195 -1.26 9.92 -10.64
C THR A 195 -0.98 8.48 -10.20
N ASN A 196 -1.40 8.15 -8.99
CA ASN A 196 -1.48 6.80 -8.44
C ASN A 196 -2.58 6.77 -7.38
N TRP A 197 -3.02 5.58 -6.99
CA TRP A 197 -4.09 5.41 -6.03
C TRP A 197 -3.59 5.45 -4.58
N PHE A 198 -2.46 4.82 -4.31
CA PHE A 198 -1.96 4.64 -2.94
C PHE A 198 -1.63 5.96 -2.22
N ASP A 199 -1.43 7.05 -2.94
CA ASP A 199 -1.22 8.38 -2.34
C ASP A 199 -2.47 8.92 -1.63
N THR A 200 -3.67 8.39 -1.93
CA THR A 200 -4.91 8.76 -1.24
C THR A 200 -5.17 7.93 0.02
N GLU A 201 -4.35 6.93 0.30
CA GLU A 201 -4.53 6.02 1.42
C GLU A 201 -3.92 6.56 2.73
N TRP A 202 -4.58 7.54 3.33
CA TRP A 202 -4.10 8.15 4.58
C TRP A 202 -4.57 7.44 5.83
N ASP A 203 -5.59 6.60 5.74
CA ASP A 203 -6.34 6.10 6.88
C ASP A 203 -6.82 4.65 6.76
N TYR A 204 -6.08 3.84 6.03
CA TYR A 204 -6.33 2.41 5.89
C TYR A 204 -7.73 2.08 5.34
N GLY A 205 -8.07 2.68 4.18
CA GLY A 205 -9.30 2.34 3.46
C GLY A 205 -10.59 2.98 3.99
N PHE A 206 -10.51 3.95 4.90
CA PHE A 206 -11.69 4.72 5.30
C PHE A 206 -12.00 5.88 4.36
N GLY A 207 -11.14 6.13 3.38
CA GLY A 207 -11.39 7.02 2.25
C GLY A 207 -11.20 8.51 2.52
N LYS A 208 -10.52 8.91 3.58
CA LYS A 208 -10.27 10.34 3.87
C LYS A 208 -9.52 11.04 2.75
N GLY A 209 -8.48 10.40 2.19
CA GLY A 209 -7.73 10.97 1.08
C GLY A 209 -8.58 11.10 -0.18
N LEU A 210 -9.38 10.08 -0.49
CA LEU A 210 -10.30 10.10 -1.62
C LEU A 210 -11.38 11.20 -1.45
N ASP A 211 -11.99 11.31 -0.27
CA ASP A 211 -12.98 12.34 0.01
C ASP A 211 -12.38 13.75 -0.08
N ALA A 212 -11.14 13.93 0.40
CA ALA A 212 -10.40 15.17 0.26
C ALA A 212 -10.07 15.48 -1.21
N LEU A 213 -9.70 14.47 -2.01
CA LEU A 213 -9.48 14.63 -3.45
C LEU A 213 -10.75 15.09 -4.17
N ILE A 214 -11.90 14.49 -3.88
CA ILE A 214 -13.20 14.87 -4.45
C ILE A 214 -13.51 16.35 -4.14
N ALA A 215 -13.35 16.75 -2.89
CA ALA A 215 -13.56 18.15 -2.48
C ALA A 215 -12.58 19.11 -3.18
N SER A 216 -11.34 18.70 -3.35
CA SER A 216 -10.31 19.48 -4.05
C SER A 216 -10.63 19.65 -5.53
N VAL A 217 -11.06 18.58 -6.20
CA VAL A 217 -11.50 18.62 -7.60
C VAL A 217 -12.70 19.56 -7.79
N ASP A 218 -13.68 19.55 -6.85
CA ASP A 218 -14.81 20.48 -6.86
C ASP A 218 -14.35 21.95 -6.75
N LYS A 219 -13.43 22.21 -5.82
CA LYS A 219 -12.85 23.53 -5.62
C LYS A 219 -12.09 24.04 -6.87
N LEU A 220 -11.31 23.16 -7.50
CA LEU A 220 -10.57 23.49 -8.72
C LEU A 220 -11.48 23.70 -9.93
N ALA A 221 -12.50 22.87 -10.09
CA ALA A 221 -13.49 23.01 -11.17
C ALA A 221 -14.24 24.36 -11.09
N ALA A 222 -14.53 24.85 -9.88
CA ALA A 222 -15.15 26.15 -9.67
C ALA A 222 -14.30 27.34 -10.14
N LEU A 223 -12.98 27.16 -10.30
CA LEU A 223 -12.07 28.18 -10.84
C LEU A 223 -12.13 28.28 -12.37
N ALA A 224 -12.73 27.31 -13.04
CA ALA A 224 -12.84 27.21 -14.50
C ALA A 224 -11.51 27.43 -15.25
N PRO A 225 -10.42 26.71 -14.87
CA PRO A 225 -9.13 26.88 -15.52
C PRO A 225 -9.17 26.41 -16.98
N LYS A 226 -8.42 27.09 -17.87
CA LYS A 226 -8.30 26.66 -19.26
C LYS A 226 -7.24 25.59 -19.43
N THR A 227 -6.07 25.82 -18.84
CA THR A 227 -4.91 24.92 -18.92
C THR A 227 -4.50 24.48 -17.55
N ALA A 228 -4.17 23.20 -17.41
CA ALA A 228 -3.62 22.66 -16.18
C ALA A 228 -2.27 21.95 -16.41
N PHE A 229 -1.39 22.14 -15.45
CA PHE A 229 -0.03 21.63 -15.40
C PHE A 229 0.08 20.64 -14.25
N SER A 230 0.07 19.35 -14.57
CA SER A 230 0.17 18.27 -13.57
C SER A 230 1.63 17.93 -13.28
N SER A 231 1.94 17.43 -12.09
CA SER A 231 3.28 16.93 -11.75
C SER A 231 3.70 15.74 -12.62
N HIS A 232 2.78 15.09 -13.29
CA HIS A 232 3.08 13.94 -14.16
C HIS A 232 2.24 13.97 -15.44
N GLY A 233 2.81 13.42 -16.52
CA GLY A 233 2.12 13.29 -17.81
C GLY A 233 2.08 14.57 -18.64
N PRO A 234 1.21 14.64 -19.68
CA PRO A 234 1.09 15.78 -20.57
C PRO A 234 0.46 17.01 -19.91
N VAL A 235 0.66 18.17 -20.54
CA VAL A 235 -0.09 19.39 -20.23
C VAL A 235 -1.56 19.20 -20.63
N ILE A 236 -2.47 19.63 -19.77
CA ILE A 236 -3.91 19.47 -19.93
C ILE A 236 -4.50 20.76 -20.54
N ALA A 237 -4.81 20.74 -21.81
CA ALA A 237 -5.27 21.92 -22.54
C ALA A 237 -6.75 22.27 -22.30
N ASP A 238 -7.56 21.31 -21.87
CA ASP A 238 -8.99 21.43 -21.61
C ASP A 238 -9.32 21.15 -20.12
N ALA A 239 -8.61 21.83 -19.25
CA ALA A 239 -8.59 21.56 -17.80
C ALA A 239 -9.98 21.51 -17.17
N SER A 240 -10.88 22.45 -17.50
CA SER A 240 -12.23 22.46 -16.97
C SER A 240 -13.05 21.23 -17.35
N ALA A 241 -12.94 20.78 -18.60
CA ALA A 241 -13.64 19.58 -19.08
C ALA A 241 -13.10 18.32 -18.39
N GLN A 242 -11.78 18.22 -18.25
CA GLN A 242 -11.17 17.05 -17.59
C GLN A 242 -11.43 17.03 -16.08
N LEU A 243 -11.45 18.17 -15.39
CA LEU A 243 -11.86 18.23 -13.98
C LEU A 243 -13.31 17.76 -13.79
N ALA A 244 -14.22 18.16 -14.70
CA ALA A 244 -15.61 17.69 -14.65
C ALA A 244 -15.72 16.17 -14.89
N ALA A 245 -14.97 15.64 -15.84
CA ALA A 245 -14.91 14.20 -16.10
C ALA A 245 -14.29 13.43 -14.94
N PHE A 246 -13.24 13.98 -14.32
CA PHE A 246 -12.58 13.38 -13.16
C PHE A 246 -13.51 13.33 -11.94
N LYS A 247 -14.23 14.43 -11.68
CA LYS A 247 -15.27 14.46 -10.64
C LYS A 247 -16.29 13.34 -10.83
N THR A 248 -16.77 13.11 -12.06
CA THR A 248 -17.72 12.05 -12.38
C THR A 248 -17.11 10.67 -12.07
N LYS A 249 -15.89 10.40 -12.55
CA LYS A 249 -15.20 9.12 -12.28
C LYS A 249 -15.02 8.86 -10.78
N LEU A 250 -14.63 9.88 -10.01
CA LEU A 250 -14.46 9.76 -8.56
C LEU A 250 -15.79 9.53 -7.84
N ALA A 251 -16.86 10.19 -8.28
CA ALA A 251 -18.20 9.99 -7.71
C ALA A 251 -18.73 8.57 -7.97
N ASP A 252 -18.45 8.00 -9.14
CA ASP A 252 -18.80 6.62 -9.47
C ASP A 252 -17.92 5.60 -8.72
N PHE A 253 -16.66 5.92 -8.50
CA PHE A 253 -15.71 5.06 -7.81
C PHE A 253 -15.94 5.00 -6.30
N ARG A 254 -16.27 6.14 -5.66
CA ARG A 254 -16.36 6.26 -4.21
C ARG A 254 -17.25 5.21 -3.52
N PRO A 255 -18.48 4.92 -4.00
CA PRO A 255 -19.34 3.91 -3.38
C PRO A 255 -18.87 2.47 -3.60
N ASP A 256 -18.09 2.18 -4.64
CA ASP A 256 -17.50 0.87 -4.85
C ASP A 256 -16.20 0.68 -4.06
N TYR A 257 -15.45 1.75 -3.84
CA TYR A 257 -14.23 1.74 -3.02
C TYR A 257 -14.52 1.48 -1.54
N ILE A 258 -15.45 2.22 -0.94
CA ILE A 258 -15.89 2.01 0.45
C ILE A 258 -17.21 1.23 0.42
N ARG A 259 -17.09 -0.07 0.31
CA ARG A 259 -18.19 -1.01 0.46
C ARG A 259 -17.97 -1.90 1.67
N GLY A 260 -18.98 -2.61 2.00
CA GLY A 260 -18.96 -3.45 3.17
C GLY A 260 -19.58 -2.75 4.36
N TYR A 261 -19.73 -3.53 5.38
CA TYR A 261 -20.44 -3.10 6.57
C TYR A 261 -19.44 -2.50 7.55
N PRO A 262 -19.57 -1.25 7.94
CA PRO A 262 -18.66 -0.65 8.90
C PRO A 262 -18.62 -1.48 10.20
N VAL A 263 -17.43 -1.86 10.65
CA VAL A 263 -17.24 -2.68 11.88
C VAL A 263 -17.98 -2.08 13.06
N ASN A 264 -18.04 -0.76 13.16
CA ASN A 264 -18.79 -0.05 14.21
C ASN A 264 -20.31 -0.31 14.19
N ASN A 265 -20.86 -0.77 13.10
CA ASN A 265 -22.27 -1.11 12.99
C ASN A 265 -22.56 -2.58 13.36
N LEU A 266 -21.56 -3.43 13.40
CA LEU A 266 -21.74 -4.85 13.77
C LEU A 266 -22.35 -4.98 15.18
N SER A 267 -21.95 -4.12 16.12
CA SER A 267 -22.50 -4.10 17.48
C SER A 267 -23.98 -3.69 17.58
N LYS A 268 -24.56 -3.12 16.51
CA LYS A 268 -25.97 -2.75 16.45
C LYS A 268 -26.87 -3.87 15.96
N ARG A 269 -26.29 -5.00 15.52
CA ARG A 269 -27.04 -6.15 15.06
C ARG A 269 -27.60 -6.93 16.25
N GLY A 270 -28.84 -7.40 16.08
CA GLY A 270 -29.37 -8.46 16.92
C GLY A 270 -28.70 -9.82 16.60
N PRO A 271 -29.08 -10.89 17.31
CA PRO A 271 -28.63 -12.23 17.00
C PRO A 271 -29.00 -12.61 15.56
N HIS A 272 -28.08 -13.28 14.85
CA HIS A 272 -28.35 -13.80 13.53
C HIS A 272 -29.45 -14.87 13.59
N PRO A 273 -30.48 -14.85 12.71
CA PRO A 273 -31.63 -15.79 12.79
C PRO A 273 -31.25 -17.26 12.75
N ALA A 274 -30.13 -17.62 12.12
CA ALA A 274 -29.63 -19.00 12.06
C ALA A 274 -28.89 -19.44 13.33
N THR A 275 -28.68 -18.54 14.32
CA THR A 275 -27.95 -18.87 15.54
C THR A 275 -28.91 -19.13 16.72
N ARG A 276 -28.43 -19.93 17.67
CA ARG A 276 -29.13 -20.23 18.92
C ARG A 276 -28.29 -19.81 20.11
N PRO A 277 -28.87 -19.16 21.12
CA PRO A 277 -28.17 -18.86 22.38
C PRO A 277 -27.67 -20.15 23.04
N THR A 278 -26.53 -20.07 23.71
CA THR A 278 -25.99 -21.17 24.54
C THR A 278 -25.92 -20.76 26.00
N ALA A 279 -25.61 -21.71 26.89
CA ALA A 279 -25.35 -21.43 28.30
C ALA A 279 -23.91 -20.88 28.52
N ALA A 280 -23.05 -20.94 27.53
CA ALA A 280 -21.73 -20.31 27.58
C ALA A 280 -21.85 -18.82 27.21
N GLN A 281 -21.34 -17.96 28.10
CA GLN A 281 -21.44 -16.50 27.92
C GLN A 281 -20.84 -16.05 26.60
N TYR A 282 -21.52 -15.16 25.88
CA TYR A 282 -21.12 -14.59 24.59
C TYR A 282 -21.08 -15.60 23.41
N ILE A 283 -21.35 -16.87 23.63
CA ILE A 283 -21.27 -17.91 22.60
C ILE A 283 -22.66 -18.27 22.09
N VAL A 284 -22.81 -18.25 20.77
CA VAL A 284 -24.00 -18.74 20.06
C VAL A 284 -23.63 -19.97 19.24
N GLN A 285 -24.61 -20.88 19.06
CA GLN A 285 -24.48 -22.07 18.24
C GLN A 285 -25.02 -21.80 16.84
N VAL A 286 -24.22 -22.10 15.82
CA VAL A 286 -24.57 -22.01 14.39
C VAL A 286 -25.12 -23.36 13.90
N SER A 287 -24.45 -24.46 14.26
CA SER A 287 -24.86 -25.85 14.01
C SER A 287 -24.43 -26.74 15.18
N PRO A 288 -24.77 -28.03 15.23
CA PRO A 288 -24.42 -28.88 16.38
C PRO A 288 -22.97 -28.79 16.84
N HIS A 289 -22.02 -28.64 15.91
CA HIS A 289 -20.60 -28.61 16.22
C HIS A 289 -19.93 -27.23 15.97
N LEU A 290 -20.65 -26.22 15.44
CA LEU A 290 -20.10 -24.92 15.12
C LEU A 290 -20.64 -23.83 16.04
N TYR A 291 -19.73 -23.08 16.63
CA TYR A 291 -20.03 -21.98 17.56
C TYR A 291 -19.26 -20.74 17.19
N MET A 292 -19.78 -19.56 17.50
CA MET A 292 -19.16 -18.26 17.30
C MET A 292 -19.57 -17.28 18.39
N PHE A 293 -18.96 -16.08 18.36
CA PHE A 293 -19.44 -14.99 19.20
C PHE A 293 -20.85 -14.54 18.81
N GLY A 294 -21.66 -14.24 19.82
CA GLY A 294 -22.93 -13.54 19.68
C GLY A 294 -22.77 -12.03 19.44
N PRO A 295 -23.89 -11.32 19.28
CA PRO A 295 -23.89 -9.89 18.94
C PRO A 295 -23.21 -9.00 19.98
N GLU A 296 -23.11 -9.43 21.23
CA GLU A 296 -22.43 -8.69 22.29
C GLU A 296 -20.92 -8.57 22.05
N MET A 297 -20.36 -9.49 21.28
CA MET A 297 -18.94 -9.55 20.91
C MET A 297 -18.73 -9.26 19.42
N ALA A 298 -19.68 -8.59 18.78
CA ALA A 298 -19.59 -8.25 17.36
C ALA A 298 -18.29 -7.47 17.04
N GLY A 299 -17.68 -7.79 15.92
CA GLY A 299 -16.40 -7.21 15.49
C GLY A 299 -15.17 -7.88 16.12
N LYS A 300 -15.34 -8.97 16.90
CA LYS A 300 -14.26 -9.76 17.46
C LYS A 300 -14.11 -11.07 16.70
N ASN A 301 -12.87 -11.56 16.62
CA ASN A 301 -12.55 -12.78 15.88
C ASN A 301 -12.57 -13.99 16.80
N PHE A 302 -13.58 -14.82 16.65
CA PHE A 302 -13.71 -16.10 17.36
C PHE A 302 -14.76 -16.97 16.70
N ALA A 303 -14.36 -18.10 16.17
CA ALA A 303 -15.24 -19.20 15.85
C ALA A 303 -14.57 -20.52 16.26
N ILE A 304 -15.36 -21.55 16.61
CA ILE A 304 -14.84 -22.81 17.11
C ILE A 304 -15.69 -23.98 16.64
N ILE A 305 -15.02 -25.04 16.18
CA ILE A 305 -15.63 -26.33 15.93
C ILE A 305 -15.31 -27.23 17.13
N ILE A 306 -16.33 -27.83 17.74
CA ILE A 306 -16.18 -28.79 18.83
C ILE A 306 -16.65 -30.15 18.32
N ALA A 307 -15.75 -31.11 18.21
CA ALA A 307 -16.05 -32.47 17.76
C ALA A 307 -16.76 -33.29 18.87
N ASP A 308 -17.37 -34.41 18.51
CA ASP A 308 -18.14 -35.30 19.43
C ASP A 308 -17.36 -35.74 20.67
N ASN A 309 -16.05 -35.89 20.53
CA ASN A 309 -15.17 -36.28 21.66
C ASN A 309 -14.76 -35.08 22.56
N GLY A 310 -15.16 -33.85 22.20
CA GLY A 310 -14.85 -32.60 22.91
C GLY A 310 -13.51 -31.94 22.56
N HIS A 311 -12.81 -32.45 21.54
CA HIS A 311 -11.67 -31.77 20.94
C HIS A 311 -12.15 -30.61 20.08
N ALA A 312 -11.38 -29.55 19.96
CA ALA A 312 -11.81 -28.35 19.24
C ALA A 312 -10.74 -27.73 18.37
N LEU A 313 -11.20 -27.10 17.27
CA LEU A 313 -10.43 -26.27 16.36
C LEU A 313 -10.95 -24.84 16.41
N LEU A 314 -10.10 -23.89 16.79
CA LEU A 314 -10.36 -22.46 16.70
C LEU A 314 -10.10 -21.94 15.27
N LEU A 315 -10.86 -20.95 14.87
CA LEU A 315 -10.79 -20.28 13.57
C LEU A 315 -10.64 -18.79 13.84
N ASP A 316 -9.42 -18.31 13.81
CA ASP A 316 -8.98 -17.03 14.34
C ASP A 316 -9.32 -16.82 15.84
N CYS A 317 -8.53 -16.00 16.53
CA CYS A 317 -8.80 -15.67 17.93
C CYS A 317 -8.16 -14.34 18.31
N GLY A 318 -8.96 -13.27 18.32
CA GLY A 318 -8.35 -11.99 18.63
C GLY A 318 -9.30 -10.82 18.80
N LEU A 319 -8.67 -9.70 19.16
CA LEU A 319 -9.27 -8.40 19.37
C LEU A 319 -10.22 -8.31 20.57
N PHE A 320 -9.98 -9.12 21.61
CA PHE A 320 -10.70 -9.06 22.88
C PHE A 320 -9.79 -9.44 24.07
N PRO A 321 -10.18 -9.09 25.32
CA PRO A 321 -9.32 -9.29 26.47
C PRO A 321 -9.06 -10.77 26.82
N ARG A 322 -7.86 -11.09 27.33
CA ARG A 322 -7.48 -12.40 27.84
C ARG A 322 -8.51 -12.99 28.81
N LEU A 323 -8.99 -12.18 29.77
CA LEU A 323 -9.96 -12.64 30.76
C LEU A 323 -11.27 -13.14 30.15
N VAL A 324 -11.69 -12.56 29.02
CA VAL A 324 -12.86 -13.01 28.26
C VAL A 324 -12.59 -14.38 27.64
N LEU A 325 -11.41 -14.59 27.03
CA LEU A 325 -11.03 -15.90 26.47
C LEU A 325 -11.06 -16.98 27.57
N GLU A 326 -10.45 -16.71 28.70
CA GLU A 326 -10.41 -17.65 29.81
C GLU A 326 -11.82 -17.97 30.34
N GLN A 327 -12.70 -16.97 30.40
CA GLN A 327 -14.09 -17.17 30.82
C GLN A 327 -14.86 -18.04 29.82
N ILE A 328 -14.81 -17.73 28.54
CA ILE A 328 -15.55 -18.50 27.53
C ILE A 328 -15.05 -19.95 27.44
N ILE A 329 -13.74 -20.18 27.57
CA ILE A 329 -13.19 -21.55 27.63
C ILE A 329 -13.75 -22.32 28.84
N ARG A 330 -13.81 -21.70 30.03
CA ARG A 330 -14.42 -22.31 31.20
C ARG A 330 -15.90 -22.65 30.98
N ASP A 331 -16.65 -21.71 30.42
CA ASP A 331 -18.08 -21.89 30.15
C ASP A 331 -18.34 -22.95 29.10
N MET A 332 -17.55 -22.98 28.02
CA MET A 332 -17.66 -24.02 26.99
C MET A 332 -17.30 -25.41 27.53
N LYS A 333 -16.28 -25.52 28.42
CA LYS A 333 -15.96 -26.77 29.12
C LYS A 333 -17.13 -27.23 29.98
N LYS A 334 -17.78 -26.31 30.68
CA LYS A 334 -18.91 -26.63 31.57
C LYS A 334 -20.20 -26.96 30.83
N HIS A 335 -20.48 -26.30 29.73
CA HIS A 335 -21.81 -26.30 29.12
C HIS A 335 -21.88 -26.88 27.70
N LEU A 336 -20.78 -26.91 26.94
CA LEU A 336 -20.75 -27.31 25.55
C LEU A 336 -19.87 -28.54 25.26
N GLY A 337 -19.39 -29.22 26.33
CA GLY A 337 -18.61 -30.44 26.18
C GLY A 337 -17.16 -30.23 25.70
N LEU A 338 -16.67 -29.00 25.61
CA LEU A 338 -15.27 -28.74 25.30
C LEU A 338 -14.34 -29.43 26.31
N LYS A 339 -13.39 -30.20 25.83
CA LYS A 339 -12.33 -30.78 26.66
C LYS A 339 -10.99 -30.11 26.41
N GLN A 340 -10.62 -29.97 25.12
CA GLN A 340 -9.33 -29.46 24.68
C GLN A 340 -9.47 -28.68 23.39
N ILE A 341 -8.69 -27.61 23.26
CA ILE A 341 -8.48 -26.92 21.98
C ILE A 341 -7.17 -27.46 21.40
N ASP A 342 -7.25 -28.16 20.29
CA ASP A 342 -6.08 -28.78 19.67
C ASP A 342 -5.25 -27.77 18.88
N ALA A 343 -5.95 -26.92 18.13
CA ALA A 343 -5.31 -25.94 17.29
C ALA A 343 -6.15 -24.66 17.09
N CYS A 344 -5.46 -23.60 16.67
CA CYS A 344 -6.01 -22.38 16.12
C CYS A 344 -5.51 -22.23 14.68
N TRP A 345 -6.42 -22.18 13.72
CA TRP A 345 -6.11 -21.85 12.35
C TRP A 345 -6.16 -20.33 12.15
N ILE A 346 -5.14 -19.74 11.51
CA ILE A 346 -5.04 -18.32 11.18
C ILE A 346 -5.38 -18.12 9.71
N SER A 347 -6.37 -17.27 9.43
CA SER A 347 -6.85 -16.98 8.07
C SER A 347 -5.88 -16.11 7.27
N HIS A 348 -5.24 -15.14 7.91
CA HIS A 348 -4.23 -14.23 7.33
C HIS A 348 -3.42 -13.54 8.44
N SER A 349 -2.44 -12.71 8.07
CA SER A 349 -1.45 -12.17 9.02
C SER A 349 -1.84 -10.87 9.72
N HIS A 350 -3.06 -10.35 9.55
CA HIS A 350 -3.51 -9.23 10.37
C HIS A 350 -3.59 -9.64 11.84
N GLY A 351 -3.03 -8.81 12.71
CA GLY A 351 -2.81 -9.19 14.10
C GLY A 351 -4.08 -9.39 14.93
N ASP A 352 -5.17 -8.72 14.58
CA ASP A 352 -6.47 -8.86 15.25
C ASP A 352 -7.09 -10.27 15.13
N HIS A 353 -6.56 -11.12 14.25
CA HIS A 353 -6.97 -12.52 14.12
C HIS A 353 -6.26 -13.45 15.13
N PHE A 354 -5.19 -12.98 15.78
CA PHE A 354 -4.43 -13.80 16.73
C PHE A 354 -3.78 -13.00 17.88
N THR A 355 -4.43 -11.90 18.32
CA THR A 355 -3.94 -11.11 19.48
C THR A 355 -3.86 -11.90 20.77
N LEU A 356 -4.48 -13.08 20.84
CA LEU A 356 -4.48 -13.98 22.00
C LEU A 356 -3.62 -15.24 21.76
N ALA A 357 -2.70 -15.20 20.80
CA ALA A 357 -1.86 -16.34 20.46
C ALA A 357 -0.97 -16.79 21.63
N ASP A 358 -0.41 -15.87 22.40
CA ASP A 358 0.40 -16.15 23.60
C ASP A 358 -0.39 -16.95 24.63
N VAL A 359 -1.62 -16.53 24.93
CA VAL A 359 -2.51 -17.19 25.89
C VAL A 359 -2.88 -18.61 25.46
N LEU A 360 -3.13 -18.79 24.17
CA LEU A 360 -3.46 -20.11 23.61
C LEU A 360 -2.24 -21.03 23.59
N GLN A 361 -1.07 -20.51 23.24
CA GLN A 361 0.19 -21.28 23.24
C GLN A 361 0.60 -21.71 24.64
N GLU A 362 0.40 -20.86 25.67
CA GLU A 362 0.57 -21.23 27.09
C GLU A 362 -0.30 -22.44 27.50
N GLN A 363 -1.46 -22.61 26.85
CA GLN A 363 -2.37 -23.75 27.08
C GLN A 363 -2.08 -24.96 26.19
N GLY A 364 -1.02 -24.90 25.37
CA GLY A 364 -0.61 -25.99 24.47
C GLY A 364 -1.34 -26.05 23.13
N VAL A 365 -2.17 -25.04 22.79
CA VAL A 365 -2.85 -24.94 21.50
C VAL A 365 -1.82 -24.75 20.38
N LYS A 366 -1.96 -25.52 19.29
CA LYS A 366 -1.10 -25.45 18.12
C LYS A 366 -1.60 -24.43 17.12
N PHE A 367 -0.69 -23.72 16.45
CA PHE A 367 -1.06 -22.75 15.43
C PHE A 367 -0.80 -23.28 14.02
N TRP A 368 -1.82 -23.22 13.18
CA TRP A 368 -1.80 -23.71 11.80
C TRP A 368 -2.11 -22.56 10.85
N THR A 369 -1.37 -22.44 9.76
CA THR A 369 -1.67 -21.47 8.71
C THR A 369 -1.00 -21.86 7.38
N LEU A 370 -1.33 -21.13 6.31
CA LEU A 370 -0.76 -21.30 4.98
C LEU A 370 0.73 -20.89 4.96
N ASP A 371 1.56 -21.57 4.17
CA ASP A 371 3.00 -21.34 4.04
C ASP A 371 3.35 -19.87 3.74
N SER A 372 2.55 -19.19 2.92
CA SER A 372 2.72 -17.77 2.59
C SER A 372 2.54 -16.80 3.77
N ILE A 373 1.92 -17.26 4.89
CA ILE A 373 1.62 -16.47 6.08
C ILE A 373 2.66 -16.70 7.19
N VAL A 374 3.31 -17.85 7.21
CA VAL A 374 4.19 -18.31 8.31
C VAL A 374 5.21 -17.24 8.70
N ASP A 375 5.99 -16.76 7.75
CA ASP A 375 7.03 -15.78 8.05
C ASP A 375 6.47 -14.44 8.57
N LYS A 376 5.27 -14.05 8.11
CA LYS A 376 4.59 -12.85 8.61
C LYS A 376 4.12 -12.98 10.06
N CYS A 377 3.83 -14.20 10.51
CA CYS A 377 3.53 -14.47 11.92
C CYS A 377 4.79 -14.58 12.77
N GLU A 378 5.87 -15.16 12.23
CA GLU A 378 7.10 -15.44 12.96
C GLU A 378 8.10 -14.26 12.93
N ASN A 379 8.09 -13.45 11.86
CA ASN A 379 8.96 -12.30 11.64
C ASN A 379 8.19 -11.03 11.23
N PRO A 380 7.14 -10.62 11.97
CA PRO A 380 6.23 -9.55 11.53
C PRO A 380 6.92 -8.19 11.32
N ARG A 381 8.03 -7.92 12.05
CA ARG A 381 8.81 -6.68 11.88
C ARG A 381 9.57 -6.60 10.57
N ALA A 382 9.76 -7.74 9.89
CA ALA A 382 10.42 -7.77 8.59
C ALA A 382 9.55 -7.21 7.46
N TYR A 383 8.28 -6.92 7.73
CA TYR A 383 7.31 -6.46 6.75
C TYR A 383 6.82 -5.04 7.05
N ASP A 384 6.50 -4.29 6.00
CA ASP A 384 5.77 -3.02 6.08
C ASP A 384 4.32 -3.21 5.62
N TYR A 385 3.64 -4.21 6.15
CA TYR A 385 2.23 -4.41 5.91
C TYR A 385 1.37 -3.73 6.98
N PRO A 386 0.16 -3.29 6.62
CA PRO A 386 -0.80 -2.78 7.59
C PRO A 386 -1.25 -3.89 8.56
N ALA A 387 -1.69 -3.48 9.73
CA ALA A 387 -2.32 -4.34 10.72
C ALA A 387 -1.52 -5.58 11.19
N MET A 388 -0.18 -5.52 11.13
CA MET A 388 0.66 -6.59 11.66
C MET A 388 0.52 -6.70 13.19
N ILE A 389 0.72 -7.90 13.74
CA ILE A 389 0.54 -8.17 15.19
C ILE A 389 1.31 -7.18 16.08
N THR A 390 2.48 -6.74 15.64
CA THR A 390 3.32 -5.79 16.38
C THR A 390 2.72 -4.40 16.55
N SER A 391 1.67 -4.05 15.82
CA SER A 391 0.97 -2.77 15.93
C SER A 391 -0.23 -2.78 16.89
N TYR A 392 -0.64 -3.95 17.41
CA TYR A 392 -1.82 -4.11 18.26
C TYR A 392 -1.55 -3.93 19.76
N GLY A 393 -0.32 -3.61 20.15
CA GLY A 393 0.02 -3.39 21.58
C GLY A 393 0.02 -4.66 22.42
N VAL A 394 0.17 -5.84 21.81
CA VAL A 394 0.35 -7.12 22.49
C VAL A 394 1.76 -7.23 23.09
N ASN A 395 1.93 -8.09 24.10
CA ASN A 395 3.21 -8.26 24.80
C ASN A 395 4.19 -9.21 24.10
N PHE A 396 3.78 -9.83 23.00
CA PHE A 396 4.62 -10.71 22.19
C PHE A 396 4.88 -10.10 20.80
N GLU A 397 6.01 -10.47 20.20
CA GLU A 397 6.41 -9.93 18.90
C GLU A 397 6.24 -10.92 17.76
N ARG A 398 6.09 -12.20 18.07
CA ARG A 398 5.96 -13.27 17.08
C ARG A 398 5.03 -14.36 17.56
N THR A 399 4.38 -15.04 16.64
CA THR A 399 3.56 -16.22 16.88
C THR A 399 4.21 -17.41 16.20
N LYS A 400 4.62 -18.41 16.97
CA LYS A 400 5.17 -19.65 16.43
C LYS A 400 4.08 -20.41 15.67
N ILE A 401 4.39 -20.87 14.48
CA ILE A 401 3.53 -21.74 13.68
C ILE A 401 3.97 -23.19 13.86
N ASP A 402 3.07 -24.04 14.35
CA ASP A 402 3.35 -25.45 14.62
C ASP A 402 3.09 -26.34 13.42
N ARG A 403 2.18 -25.96 12.52
CA ARG A 403 1.88 -26.68 11.28
C ARG A 403 1.75 -25.74 10.10
N VAL A 404 2.64 -25.93 9.14
CA VAL A 404 2.60 -25.22 7.85
C VAL A 404 1.70 -25.99 6.90
N LEU A 405 0.73 -25.30 6.32
CA LEU A 405 -0.23 -25.83 5.36
C LEU A 405 0.07 -25.29 3.96
N LYS A 406 -0.36 -26.00 2.93
CA LYS A 406 -0.24 -25.57 1.54
C LYS A 406 -1.61 -25.48 0.88
N ALA A 407 -1.74 -24.61 -0.10
CA ALA A 407 -2.95 -24.54 -0.91
C ALA A 407 -3.24 -25.89 -1.58
N GLY A 408 -4.47 -26.38 -1.43
CA GLY A 408 -4.91 -27.69 -1.89
C GLY A 408 -4.71 -28.82 -0.88
N ASP A 409 -4.13 -28.56 0.29
CA ASP A 409 -4.04 -29.57 1.35
C ASP A 409 -5.42 -30.01 1.84
N VAL A 410 -5.55 -31.31 2.08
CA VAL A 410 -6.70 -31.90 2.79
C VAL A 410 -6.17 -32.62 4.00
N ILE A 411 -6.53 -32.14 5.17
CA ILE A 411 -6.06 -32.73 6.44
C ILE A 411 -7.22 -33.34 7.22
N GLU A 412 -6.97 -34.49 7.81
CA GLU A 412 -7.94 -35.13 8.70
C GLU A 412 -7.76 -34.63 10.14
N TRP A 413 -8.87 -34.21 10.75
CA TRP A 413 -8.93 -33.81 12.15
C TRP A 413 -10.29 -34.27 12.74
N GLU A 414 -10.26 -35.08 13.76
CA GLU A 414 -11.45 -35.58 14.50
C GLU A 414 -12.56 -36.14 13.59
N GLY A 415 -12.19 -36.82 12.52
CA GLY A 415 -13.12 -37.39 11.53
C GLY A 415 -13.60 -36.42 10.45
N TYR A 416 -13.24 -35.15 10.54
CA TYR A 416 -13.50 -34.14 9.49
C TYR A 416 -12.35 -34.05 8.51
N LYS A 417 -12.64 -33.76 7.24
CA LYS A 417 -11.68 -33.39 6.21
C LYS A 417 -11.65 -31.88 6.08
N LEU A 418 -10.54 -31.27 6.50
CA LEU A 418 -10.33 -29.85 6.39
C LEU A 418 -9.58 -29.55 5.09
N HIS A 419 -10.20 -28.79 4.21
CA HIS A 419 -9.62 -28.37 2.94
C HIS A 419 -9.04 -26.97 3.09
N ILE A 420 -7.79 -26.78 2.70
CA ILE A 420 -7.06 -25.53 2.82
C ILE A 420 -6.78 -25.00 1.42
N ASP A 421 -7.25 -23.81 1.13
CA ASP A 421 -7.09 -23.22 -0.19
C ASP A 421 -6.55 -21.78 -0.08
N TRP A 422 -5.73 -21.38 -1.07
CA TRP A 422 -5.35 -19.99 -1.23
C TRP A 422 -6.56 -19.21 -1.74
N MET A 423 -6.92 -18.16 -1.01
CA MET A 423 -8.05 -17.28 -1.34
C MET A 423 -7.63 -15.84 -1.06
N PRO A 424 -6.90 -15.20 -1.99
CA PRO A 424 -6.49 -13.82 -1.84
C PRO A 424 -7.69 -12.87 -2.00
N GLY A 425 -7.50 -11.64 -1.57
CA GLY A 425 -8.53 -10.60 -1.65
C GLY A 425 -8.08 -9.40 -0.85
N GLN A 426 -8.46 -9.30 0.42
CA GLN A 426 -7.95 -8.28 1.33
C GLN A 426 -6.41 -8.32 1.40
N THR A 427 -5.82 -9.49 1.40
CA THR A 427 -4.37 -9.70 1.28
C THR A 427 -4.05 -10.72 0.20
N GLU A 428 -2.86 -10.61 -0.42
CA GLU A 428 -2.37 -11.56 -1.43
C GLU A 428 -2.09 -12.96 -0.86
N PHE A 429 -1.99 -13.07 0.45
CA PHE A 429 -1.67 -14.30 1.16
C PHE A 429 -2.83 -14.88 1.96
N GLY A 430 -4.06 -14.33 1.82
CA GLY A 430 -5.24 -14.85 2.49
C GLY A 430 -5.53 -16.30 2.14
N ASN A 431 -6.10 -17.06 3.08
CA ASN A 431 -6.50 -18.43 2.84
C ASN A 431 -7.91 -18.73 3.37
N ALA A 432 -8.52 -19.76 2.78
CA ALA A 432 -9.79 -20.31 3.19
C ALA A 432 -9.61 -21.70 3.78
N LEU A 433 -10.42 -22.01 4.77
CA LEU A 433 -10.62 -23.38 5.27
C LEU A 433 -12.07 -23.77 5.04
N TRP A 434 -12.32 -24.92 4.39
CA TRP A 434 -13.69 -25.41 4.28
C TRP A 434 -13.79 -26.89 4.63
N LEU A 435 -14.98 -27.31 5.04
CA LEU A 435 -15.31 -28.68 5.40
C LEU A 435 -16.81 -28.95 5.25
N GLU A 436 -17.16 -30.22 5.15
CA GLU A 436 -18.54 -30.66 5.38
C GLU A 436 -18.76 -30.79 6.89
N LEU A 437 -19.64 -29.96 7.45
CA LEU A 437 -19.97 -29.91 8.87
C LEU A 437 -21.47 -29.92 9.06
N ASP A 438 -21.97 -30.87 9.84
CA ASP A 438 -23.41 -31.02 10.12
C ASP A 438 -24.29 -31.10 8.87
N GLY A 439 -23.80 -31.73 7.79
CA GLY A 439 -24.47 -31.84 6.50
C GLY A 439 -24.48 -30.57 5.67
N LYS A 440 -23.64 -29.61 5.97
CA LYS A 440 -23.47 -28.35 5.26
C LYS A 440 -22.02 -28.14 4.86
N LYS A 441 -21.79 -27.59 3.68
CA LYS A 441 -20.49 -27.12 3.27
C LYS A 441 -20.23 -25.74 3.86
N VAL A 442 -19.33 -25.67 4.85
CA VAL A 442 -18.96 -24.45 5.56
C VAL A 442 -17.61 -23.99 5.12
N VAL A 443 -17.45 -22.71 4.79
CA VAL A 443 -16.16 -22.09 4.46
C VAL A 443 -15.86 -20.90 5.39
N PHE A 444 -14.64 -20.86 5.88
CA PHE A 444 -14.07 -19.75 6.65
C PHE A 444 -13.19 -18.92 5.72
N THR A 445 -13.44 -17.60 5.67
CA THR A 445 -12.91 -16.73 4.61
C THR A 445 -12.02 -15.60 5.14
N GLY A 446 -11.78 -15.54 6.45
CA GLY A 446 -11.10 -14.40 7.04
C GLY A 446 -11.81 -13.09 6.68
N ASP A 447 -11.05 -12.05 6.40
CA ASP A 447 -11.54 -10.71 6.11
C ASP A 447 -11.94 -10.48 4.64
N ASN A 448 -11.88 -11.47 3.79
CA ASN A 448 -12.30 -11.30 2.39
C ASN A 448 -13.79 -10.98 2.27
N LEU A 449 -14.60 -11.37 3.25
CA LEU A 449 -16.04 -11.13 3.27
C LEU A 449 -16.44 -10.57 4.62
N PHE A 450 -16.81 -9.31 4.64
CA PHE A 450 -17.02 -8.52 5.85
C PHE A 450 -18.47 -8.09 6.04
N GLY A 451 -19.29 -8.27 5.04
CA GLY A 451 -20.64 -7.75 4.99
C GLY A 451 -21.69 -8.68 5.56
N ASP A 452 -22.90 -8.15 5.62
CA ASP A 452 -24.11 -8.85 6.01
C ASP A 452 -25.07 -8.98 4.81
N PRO A 453 -25.39 -10.19 4.35
CA PRO A 453 -26.37 -10.38 3.29
C PRO A 453 -27.77 -9.90 3.67
N ALA A 454 -28.06 -9.70 4.96
CA ALA A 454 -29.30 -9.11 5.44
C ALA A 454 -29.29 -7.58 5.43
N ASP A 455 -28.17 -6.93 5.09
CA ASP A 455 -28.09 -5.49 4.92
C ASP A 455 -29.05 -5.05 3.79
N PRO A 456 -29.99 -4.13 4.07
CA PRO A 456 -30.94 -3.66 3.07
C PRO A 456 -30.28 -2.96 1.89
N GLU A 457 -29.09 -2.37 2.08
CA GLU A 457 -28.29 -1.78 1.01
C GLU A 457 -27.48 -2.81 0.23
N GLN A 458 -27.45 -4.05 0.69
CA GLN A 458 -26.76 -5.18 0.06
C GLN A 458 -25.26 -4.95 -0.18
N ASN A 459 -24.64 -4.18 0.70
CA ASN A 459 -23.20 -3.88 0.69
C ASN A 459 -22.36 -4.99 1.33
N GLY A 460 -22.83 -6.21 1.27
CA GLY A 460 -22.36 -7.33 2.05
C GLY A 460 -21.00 -7.91 1.65
N HIS A 461 -20.00 -7.10 1.33
CA HIS A 461 -18.62 -7.55 1.11
C HIS A 461 -17.64 -6.59 1.76
N GLU A 462 -16.36 -6.91 1.73
CA GLU A 462 -15.30 -6.15 2.36
C GLU A 462 -15.24 -4.71 1.87
N CYS A 463 -14.88 -3.80 2.75
CA CYS A 463 -14.38 -2.51 2.34
C CYS A 463 -12.98 -2.69 1.72
N VAL A 464 -12.72 -1.94 0.67
CA VAL A 464 -11.49 -2.05 -0.09
C VAL A 464 -10.41 -1.25 0.62
N ASN A 465 -9.85 -1.82 1.66
CA ASN A 465 -8.80 -1.17 2.45
C ASN A 465 -7.49 -1.96 2.43
N ALA A 466 -7.43 -2.99 1.62
CA ALA A 466 -6.23 -3.78 1.47
C ALA A 466 -5.62 -3.56 0.09
N ARG A 467 -4.32 -3.72 0.04
CA ARG A 467 -3.51 -3.33 -1.12
C ARG A 467 -3.74 -4.17 -2.38
N ASN A 468 -4.30 -5.35 -2.29
CA ASN A 468 -4.41 -6.25 -3.44
C ASN A 468 -5.83 -6.45 -3.97
N SER A 469 -6.79 -5.72 -3.48
CA SER A 469 -8.21 -5.90 -3.84
C SER A 469 -8.49 -5.82 -5.34
N ALA A 470 -7.78 -4.99 -6.10
CA ALA A 470 -7.96 -4.82 -7.53
C ALA A 470 -6.88 -5.49 -8.38
N ILE A 471 -5.86 -6.11 -7.80
CA ILE A 471 -4.83 -6.83 -8.55
C ILE A 471 -5.43 -8.13 -9.10
N ILE A 472 -5.31 -8.33 -10.41
CA ILE A 472 -5.97 -9.45 -11.12
C ILE A 472 -5.45 -10.80 -10.62
N GLU A 473 -4.14 -10.91 -10.37
CA GLU A 473 -3.47 -12.15 -10.00
C GLU A 473 -3.60 -12.51 -8.52
N GLU A 474 -4.00 -11.57 -7.67
CA GLU A 474 -3.97 -11.74 -6.21
C GLU A 474 -5.13 -11.05 -5.50
N GLY A 475 -6.15 -10.58 -6.23
CA GLY A 475 -7.23 -9.77 -5.68
C GLY A 475 -8.57 -10.47 -5.50
N TYR A 476 -9.59 -9.70 -5.15
CA TYR A 476 -10.94 -10.19 -4.84
C TYR A 476 -11.62 -10.97 -5.97
N LEU A 477 -11.24 -10.77 -7.21
CA LEU A 477 -11.81 -11.53 -8.33
C LEU A 477 -11.49 -13.04 -8.21
N ILE A 478 -10.32 -13.39 -7.69
CA ILE A 478 -9.94 -14.78 -7.43
C ILE A 478 -10.81 -15.35 -6.32
N ALA A 479 -10.97 -14.62 -5.20
CA ALA A 479 -11.84 -15.04 -4.10
C ALA A 479 -13.29 -15.24 -4.55
N ALA A 480 -13.82 -14.33 -5.35
CA ALA A 480 -15.19 -14.44 -5.89
C ALA A 480 -15.35 -15.67 -6.78
N LYS A 481 -14.44 -15.90 -7.71
CA LYS A 481 -14.44 -17.09 -8.57
C LYS A 481 -14.27 -18.39 -7.78
N TYR A 482 -13.42 -18.37 -6.75
CA TYR A 482 -13.25 -19.50 -5.85
C TYR A 482 -14.57 -19.86 -5.16
N LEU A 483 -15.27 -18.89 -4.58
CA LEU A 483 -16.55 -19.10 -3.91
C LEU A 483 -17.65 -19.53 -4.88
N GLN A 484 -17.69 -18.98 -6.11
CA GLN A 484 -18.61 -19.44 -7.17
C GLN A 484 -18.37 -20.92 -7.52
N LYS A 485 -17.12 -21.36 -7.55
CA LYS A 485 -16.76 -22.77 -7.80
C LYS A 485 -17.08 -23.66 -6.60
N LEU A 486 -16.77 -23.20 -5.38
CA LEU A 486 -16.97 -23.98 -4.14
C LEU A 486 -18.46 -24.18 -3.83
N GLN A 487 -19.30 -23.15 -4.07
CA GLN A 487 -20.73 -23.13 -3.75
C GLN A 487 -21.01 -23.56 -2.30
N PRO A 488 -20.55 -22.80 -1.30
CA PRO A 488 -20.76 -23.15 0.09
C PRO A 488 -22.22 -22.92 0.51
N ASP A 489 -22.70 -23.71 1.48
CA ASP A 489 -23.99 -23.48 2.14
C ASP A 489 -23.91 -22.39 3.20
N ILE A 490 -22.74 -22.27 3.83
CA ILE A 490 -22.46 -21.29 4.89
C ILE A 490 -21.11 -20.66 4.64
N ILE A 491 -21.06 -19.34 4.69
CA ILE A 491 -19.81 -18.57 4.80
C ILE A 491 -19.70 -18.02 6.22
N MET A 492 -18.56 -18.30 6.84
CA MET A 492 -18.09 -17.69 8.08
C MET A 492 -16.97 -16.71 7.72
N GLY A 493 -17.30 -15.43 7.65
CA GLY A 493 -16.30 -14.37 7.58
C GLY A 493 -15.72 -14.09 8.98
N ALA A 494 -14.63 -13.36 9.03
CA ALA A 494 -14.12 -12.84 10.29
C ALA A 494 -15.07 -11.79 10.92
N HIS A 495 -14.74 -11.32 12.12
CA HIS A 495 -15.49 -10.28 12.83
C HIS A 495 -16.97 -10.61 13.13
N GLY A 496 -17.31 -11.90 13.16
CA GLY A 496 -18.67 -12.35 13.47
C GLY A 496 -19.63 -12.34 12.29
N VAL A 497 -19.13 -12.33 11.07
CA VAL A 497 -19.95 -12.43 9.86
C VAL A 497 -20.39 -13.87 9.63
N LEU A 498 -21.70 -14.09 9.53
CA LEU A 498 -22.32 -15.37 9.19
C LEU A 498 -23.28 -15.17 8.00
N MET A 499 -23.09 -15.94 6.94
CA MET A 499 -23.97 -15.94 5.78
C MET A 499 -24.48 -17.34 5.52
N THR A 500 -25.79 -17.51 5.56
CA THR A 500 -26.48 -18.73 5.14
C THR A 500 -27.08 -18.49 3.76
N GLU A 501 -27.06 -19.50 2.90
CA GLU A 501 -27.53 -19.39 1.51
C GLU A 501 -26.83 -18.27 0.70
N PRO A 502 -25.48 -18.22 0.66
CA PRO A 502 -24.73 -17.06 0.20
C PRO A 502 -24.68 -16.87 -1.33
N LYS A 503 -25.39 -17.70 -2.13
CA LYS A 503 -25.26 -17.69 -3.60
C LYS A 503 -25.45 -16.31 -4.22
N ALA A 504 -26.56 -15.63 -3.90
CA ALA A 504 -26.84 -14.32 -4.47
C ALA A 504 -25.80 -13.26 -4.05
N PHE A 505 -25.27 -13.39 -2.83
CA PHE A 505 -24.18 -12.56 -2.34
C PHE A 505 -22.88 -12.80 -3.12
N ILE A 506 -22.51 -14.06 -3.36
CA ILE A 506 -21.31 -14.44 -4.12
C ILE A 506 -21.36 -13.87 -5.55
N ASP A 507 -22.54 -13.93 -6.20
CA ASP A 507 -22.72 -13.38 -7.54
C ASP A 507 -22.51 -11.84 -7.55
N ARG A 508 -23.11 -11.11 -6.58
CA ARG A 508 -22.87 -9.65 -6.44
C ARG A 508 -21.44 -9.30 -6.12
N TYR A 509 -20.78 -10.12 -5.30
CA TYR A 509 -19.37 -9.95 -4.96
C TYR A 509 -18.47 -10.10 -6.19
N HIS A 510 -18.75 -11.08 -7.04
CA HIS A 510 -18.04 -11.24 -8.31
C HIS A 510 -18.23 -10.04 -9.24
N ASP A 511 -19.47 -9.55 -9.39
CA ASP A 511 -19.77 -8.39 -10.23
C ASP A 511 -19.10 -7.11 -9.70
N TRP A 512 -19.07 -6.95 -8.40
CA TRP A 512 -18.34 -5.85 -7.77
C TRP A 512 -16.82 -5.95 -8.03
N ALA A 513 -16.22 -7.14 -7.91
CA ALA A 513 -14.80 -7.32 -8.15
C ALA A 513 -14.41 -6.97 -9.60
N LEU A 514 -15.24 -7.32 -10.57
CA LEU A 514 -15.05 -6.91 -11.97
C LEU A 514 -15.16 -5.38 -12.14
N ARG A 515 -16.15 -4.78 -11.47
CA ARG A 515 -16.43 -3.34 -11.58
C ARG A 515 -15.31 -2.51 -10.96
N ILE A 516 -14.83 -2.86 -9.77
CA ILE A 516 -13.74 -2.12 -9.11
C ILE A 516 -12.43 -2.19 -9.91
N ILE A 517 -12.10 -3.33 -10.51
CA ILE A 517 -10.95 -3.48 -11.41
C ILE A 517 -11.09 -2.54 -12.62
N ALA A 518 -12.27 -2.50 -13.25
CA ALA A 518 -12.53 -1.62 -14.39
C ALA A 518 -12.39 -0.13 -14.01
N GLN A 519 -12.83 0.24 -12.81
CA GLN A 519 -12.73 1.62 -12.31
C GLN A 519 -11.27 2.01 -12.03
N TYR A 520 -10.45 1.14 -11.44
CA TYR A 520 -9.01 1.39 -11.28
C TYR A 520 -8.31 1.56 -12.62
N LYS A 521 -8.59 0.71 -13.61
CA LYS A 521 -8.08 0.85 -14.98
C LYS A 521 -8.47 2.19 -15.62
N ALA A 522 -9.66 2.69 -15.35
CA ALA A 522 -10.15 3.98 -15.86
C ALA A 522 -9.55 5.19 -15.14
N LEU A 523 -9.14 5.02 -13.88
CA LEU A 523 -8.60 6.08 -13.02
C LEU A 523 -7.08 6.19 -13.07
N LEU A 524 -6.35 5.11 -13.39
CA LEU A 524 -4.89 5.10 -13.38
C LEU A 524 -4.31 5.27 -14.78
N PRO A 525 -3.12 5.89 -14.94
CA PRO A 525 -2.66 6.38 -16.23
C PRO A 525 -2.14 5.29 -17.17
N ASP A 526 -1.57 4.22 -16.66
CA ASP A 526 -0.94 3.17 -17.46
C ASP A 526 -1.92 2.05 -17.82
N GLU A 527 -1.64 1.28 -18.89
CA GLU A 527 -2.37 0.06 -19.21
C GLU A 527 -2.18 -0.99 -18.11
N ASP A 528 -0.98 -1.05 -17.55
CA ASP A 528 -0.62 -1.84 -16.37
C ASP A 528 -0.93 -1.00 -15.12
N TYR A 529 -2.20 -0.77 -14.84
CA TYR A 529 -2.68 0.11 -13.77
C TYR A 529 -2.15 -0.29 -12.38
N GLU A 530 -1.74 -1.53 -12.21
CA GLU A 530 -1.18 -2.10 -10.99
C GLU A 530 0.04 -1.31 -10.49
N TYR A 531 0.84 -0.73 -11.37
CA TYR A 531 1.96 0.14 -10.98
C TYR A 531 1.51 1.42 -10.25
N GLY A 532 0.31 1.91 -10.55
CA GLY A 532 -0.30 3.01 -9.81
C GLY A 532 -1.15 2.56 -8.62
N TYR A 533 -1.38 1.25 -8.48
CA TYR A 533 -2.20 0.66 -7.42
C TYR A 533 -1.35 0.01 -6.30
N ASP A 534 -0.38 -0.84 -6.62
CA ASP A 534 0.44 -1.56 -5.62
C ASP A 534 1.61 -0.70 -5.12
N PRO A 535 1.63 -0.25 -3.84
CA PRO A 535 2.74 0.51 -3.28
C PRO A 535 3.97 -0.34 -2.95
N TYR A 536 3.97 -1.63 -3.26
CA TYR A 536 5.04 -2.58 -2.94
C TYR A 536 5.61 -3.30 -4.15
N TRP A 537 5.41 -2.76 -5.37
CA TRP A 537 5.99 -3.38 -6.57
C TRP A 537 7.54 -3.30 -6.60
N VAL A 538 8.16 -2.43 -5.79
CA VAL A 538 9.53 -2.60 -5.30
C VAL A 538 9.46 -2.61 -3.78
N SER A 539 9.98 -3.65 -3.15
CA SER A 539 9.91 -3.82 -1.70
C SER A 539 11.20 -4.39 -1.12
N ALA A 540 11.45 -4.14 0.16
CA ALA A 540 12.59 -4.66 0.92
C ALA A 540 12.16 -5.72 1.93
N TYR A 541 13.00 -6.74 2.11
CA TYR A 541 12.91 -7.70 3.19
C TYR A 541 14.29 -7.95 3.82
N PRO A 542 14.48 -7.74 5.13
CA PRO A 542 13.52 -7.12 6.03
C PRO A 542 13.32 -5.63 5.69
N TYR A 543 12.11 -5.11 5.94
CA TYR A 543 11.81 -3.67 5.81
C TYR A 543 12.51 -2.84 6.89
N ARG A 544 12.71 -3.42 8.08
CA ARG A 544 13.40 -2.79 9.22
C ARG A 544 14.76 -3.42 9.41
N VAL A 545 15.80 -2.66 9.04
CA VAL A 545 17.20 -3.09 9.07
C VAL A 545 17.89 -2.51 10.29
N ASP A 546 18.46 -3.37 11.15
CA ASP A 546 19.14 -2.94 12.38
C ASP A 546 20.67 -3.01 12.22
N LEU A 547 21.31 -1.87 12.01
CA LEU A 547 22.76 -1.72 12.02
C LEU A 547 23.30 -1.17 13.36
N SER A 548 22.45 -1.04 14.39
CA SER A 548 22.90 -0.62 15.71
C SER A 548 23.73 -1.69 16.42
N THR A 549 23.48 -2.96 16.09
CA THR A 549 24.11 -4.13 16.74
C THR A 549 25.14 -4.83 15.87
N GLN A 550 25.15 -4.60 14.56
CA GLN A 550 26.07 -5.24 13.60
C GLN A 550 26.43 -4.28 12.46
N ASP A 551 27.65 -4.43 11.93
CA ASP A 551 28.18 -3.51 10.91
C ASP A 551 27.75 -3.86 9.48
N THR A 552 27.11 -5.00 9.30
CA THR A 552 26.71 -5.51 7.97
C THR A 552 25.39 -6.27 8.06
N GLN A 553 24.48 -5.99 7.13
CA GLN A 553 23.23 -6.74 7.00
C GLN A 553 22.80 -6.84 5.53
N THR A 554 22.22 -8.00 5.15
CA THR A 554 21.68 -8.21 3.81
C THR A 554 20.18 -7.90 3.79
N VAL A 555 19.76 -7.15 2.78
CA VAL A 555 18.36 -6.84 2.47
C VAL A 555 18.02 -7.45 1.12
N GLN A 556 16.89 -8.10 1.02
CA GLN A 556 16.36 -8.64 -0.23
C GLN A 556 15.46 -7.58 -0.88
N ILE A 557 15.83 -7.09 -2.05
CA ILE A 557 15.00 -6.16 -2.81
C ILE A 557 14.21 -6.95 -3.84
N THR A 558 12.89 -6.96 -3.71
CA THR A 558 12.00 -7.62 -4.66
C THR A 558 11.43 -6.61 -5.63
N VAL A 559 11.51 -6.92 -6.93
CA VAL A 559 10.93 -6.14 -8.03
C VAL A 559 9.84 -6.99 -8.67
N ARG A 560 8.65 -6.44 -8.80
CA ARG A 560 7.52 -7.05 -9.49
C ARG A 560 7.36 -6.44 -10.88
N ASN A 561 7.14 -7.29 -11.87
CA ASN A 561 6.78 -6.92 -13.22
C ASN A 561 5.34 -7.34 -13.52
N PHE A 562 4.44 -6.37 -13.75
CA PHE A 562 3.05 -6.62 -14.13
C PHE A 562 2.86 -6.80 -15.63
N ARG A 563 3.87 -6.45 -16.45
CA ARG A 563 3.76 -6.45 -17.91
C ARG A 563 3.89 -7.84 -18.48
N SER A 564 3.23 -8.06 -19.62
CA SER A 564 3.35 -9.29 -20.43
C SER A 564 4.68 -9.43 -21.18
N ARG A 565 5.66 -8.59 -20.90
CA ARG A 565 7.02 -8.60 -21.46
C ARG A 565 8.07 -8.42 -20.36
N GLU A 566 9.30 -8.81 -20.67
CA GLU A 566 10.45 -8.55 -19.81
C GLU A 566 10.61 -7.03 -19.54
N GLN A 567 10.95 -6.68 -18.30
CA GLN A 567 11.14 -5.33 -17.83
C GLN A 567 12.55 -5.13 -17.28
N LYS A 568 13.24 -4.11 -17.76
CA LYS A 568 14.54 -3.69 -17.22
C LYS A 568 14.32 -2.79 -16.02
N HIS A 569 15.15 -2.97 -15.00
CA HIS A 569 15.15 -2.10 -13.83
C HIS A 569 16.56 -1.63 -13.51
N ARG A 570 16.63 -0.45 -12.92
CA ARG A 570 17.79 0.14 -12.27
C ARG A 570 17.30 0.76 -10.96
N ILE A 571 17.87 0.33 -9.84
CA ILE A 571 17.50 0.80 -8.50
C ILE A 571 18.77 1.23 -7.77
N VAL A 572 18.73 2.43 -7.20
CA VAL A 572 19.80 2.98 -6.35
C VAL A 572 19.22 3.22 -4.95
N LEU A 573 19.84 2.63 -3.94
CA LEU A 573 19.47 2.87 -2.55
C LEU A 573 20.07 4.19 -2.10
N GLN A 574 19.26 5.11 -1.62
CA GLN A 574 19.70 6.40 -1.08
C GLN A 574 20.10 6.23 0.39
N THR A 575 21.25 5.61 0.61
CA THR A 575 21.76 5.34 1.96
C THR A 575 22.19 6.61 2.68
N PRO A 576 21.97 6.70 4.00
CA PRO A 576 22.46 7.83 4.79
C PRO A 576 23.99 7.86 4.86
N PRO A 577 24.61 9.01 5.19
CA PRO A 577 26.06 9.15 5.29
C PRO A 577 26.70 8.09 6.19
N GLY A 578 27.82 7.51 5.76
CA GLY A 578 28.57 6.49 6.50
C GLY A 578 28.08 5.07 6.27
N ILE A 579 27.03 4.87 5.50
CA ILE A 579 26.49 3.56 5.11
C ILE A 579 26.57 3.40 3.61
N ILE A 580 27.06 2.26 3.15
CA ILE A 580 27.14 1.90 1.73
C ILE A 580 26.31 0.66 1.44
N SER A 581 25.86 0.54 0.20
CA SER A 581 25.18 -0.64 -0.34
C SER A 581 26.07 -1.36 -1.37
N GLU A 582 26.09 -2.68 -1.32
CA GLU A 582 26.76 -3.53 -2.30
C GLU A 582 25.76 -4.55 -2.87
N PRO A 583 25.45 -4.47 -4.19
CA PRO A 583 25.95 -3.47 -5.13
C PRO A 583 25.40 -2.07 -4.86
N GLU A 584 26.11 -1.03 -5.28
CA GLU A 584 25.66 0.38 -5.22
C GLU A 584 24.46 0.63 -6.12
N VAL A 585 24.46 -0.02 -7.28
CA VAL A 585 23.39 0.04 -8.27
C VAL A 585 22.92 -1.38 -8.55
N LEU A 586 21.62 -1.61 -8.39
CA LEU A 586 20.97 -2.86 -8.71
C LEU A 586 20.35 -2.75 -10.10
N GLU A 587 20.94 -3.45 -11.07
CA GLU A 587 20.45 -3.49 -12.45
C GLU A 587 20.16 -4.93 -12.87
N GLY A 588 19.10 -5.11 -13.66
CA GLY A 588 18.71 -6.41 -14.16
C GLY A 588 17.41 -6.38 -14.94
N THR A 589 16.89 -7.56 -15.21
CA THR A 589 15.62 -7.76 -15.89
C THR A 589 14.74 -8.69 -15.09
N VAL A 590 13.44 -8.41 -15.08
CA VAL A 590 12.43 -9.26 -14.48
C VAL A 590 11.55 -9.80 -15.60
N ALA A 591 11.33 -11.10 -15.63
CA ALA A 591 10.51 -11.76 -16.64
C ALA A 591 9.05 -11.23 -16.61
N ALA A 592 8.32 -11.45 -17.71
CA ALA A 592 6.91 -11.08 -17.81
C ALA A 592 6.07 -11.65 -16.64
N GLU A 593 5.15 -10.87 -16.11
CA GLU A 593 4.16 -11.26 -15.10
C GLU A 593 4.79 -12.02 -13.92
N SER A 594 5.99 -11.57 -13.49
CA SER A 594 6.76 -12.25 -12.46
C SER A 594 7.35 -11.27 -11.45
N ARG A 595 7.99 -11.81 -10.43
CA ARG A 595 8.79 -11.05 -9.47
C ARG A 595 10.16 -11.69 -9.31
N GLN A 596 11.16 -10.86 -9.05
CA GLN A 596 12.53 -11.32 -8.82
C GLN A 596 13.11 -10.59 -7.62
N THR A 597 13.89 -11.32 -6.82
CA THR A 597 14.51 -10.82 -5.60
C THR A 597 16.02 -10.74 -5.78
N PHE A 598 16.62 -9.65 -5.34
CA PHE A 598 18.03 -9.35 -5.44
C PHE A 598 18.61 -9.05 -4.06
N PRO A 599 19.70 -9.70 -3.63
CA PRO A 599 20.36 -9.38 -2.38
C PRO A 599 21.18 -8.11 -2.50
N VAL A 600 21.07 -7.24 -1.50
CA VAL A 600 21.91 -6.04 -1.31
C VAL A 600 22.49 -6.09 0.08
N THR A 601 23.80 -5.96 0.20
CA THR A 601 24.48 -5.90 1.49
C THR A 601 24.69 -4.44 1.90
N LEU A 602 24.15 -4.06 3.04
CA LEU A 602 24.40 -2.77 3.67
C LEU A 602 25.60 -2.91 4.59
N LYS A 603 26.53 -1.96 4.53
CA LYS A 603 27.72 -1.91 5.37
C LYS A 603 27.89 -0.55 6.02
N LEU A 604 28.18 -0.57 7.30
CA LEU A 604 28.62 0.61 8.03
C LEU A 604 30.11 0.86 7.75
N GLU A 605 30.42 1.90 6.98
CA GLU A 605 31.78 2.25 6.59
C GLU A 605 32.40 3.28 7.55
N ILE A 606 31.65 4.31 7.92
CA ILE A 606 32.14 5.40 8.78
C ILE A 606 31.13 5.68 9.90
N ARG A 607 31.40 5.16 11.11
CA ARG A 607 30.47 5.27 12.25
C ARG A 607 30.20 6.73 12.67
N GLU A 608 31.21 7.59 12.66
CA GLU A 608 31.07 8.98 13.10
C GLU A 608 30.20 9.84 12.17
N LYS A 609 29.88 9.33 10.96
CA LYS A 609 29.01 10.01 10.01
C LYS A 609 27.57 9.46 10.03
N GLN A 610 27.35 8.36 10.73
CA GLN A 610 26.05 7.72 10.78
C GLN A 610 25.08 8.60 11.60
N PRO A 611 23.94 9.02 11.04
CA PRO A 611 22.91 9.70 11.81
C PRO A 611 22.25 8.72 12.78
N ALA A 612 21.95 9.18 14.00
CA ALA A 612 21.30 8.37 15.02
C ALA A 612 19.81 8.13 14.71
N GLY A 613 19.26 7.06 15.27
CA GLY A 613 17.83 6.76 15.20
C GLY A 613 17.37 6.14 13.90
N VAL A 614 16.07 6.27 13.61
CA VAL A 614 15.44 5.71 12.40
C VAL A 614 15.75 6.57 11.19
N GLN A 615 16.34 5.96 10.18
CA GLN A 615 16.65 6.58 8.90
C GLN A 615 15.76 5.96 7.82
N ILE A 616 15.23 6.80 6.92
CA ILE A 616 14.52 6.36 5.72
C ILE A 616 15.56 6.14 4.62
N VAL A 617 15.49 5.00 3.94
CA VAL A 617 16.35 4.66 2.80
C VAL A 617 15.48 4.53 1.55
N PRO A 618 15.29 5.60 0.77
CA PRO A 618 14.51 5.56 -0.44
C PRO A 618 15.17 4.74 -1.55
N PHE A 619 14.33 4.18 -2.42
CA PHE A 619 14.72 3.57 -3.69
C PHE A 619 14.54 4.58 -4.82
N ASP A 620 15.61 4.99 -5.46
CA ASP A 620 15.57 5.73 -6.71
C ASP A 620 15.42 4.71 -7.85
N ILE A 621 14.26 4.72 -8.51
CA ILE A 621 13.81 3.64 -9.39
C ILE A 621 13.71 4.13 -10.83
N THR A 622 14.34 3.37 -11.74
CA THR A 622 14.12 3.48 -13.19
C THR A 622 13.64 2.14 -13.70
N LEU A 623 12.49 2.13 -14.39
CA LEU A 623 11.95 0.95 -15.06
C LEU A 623 11.87 1.19 -16.56
N ASP A 624 12.47 0.29 -17.32
CA ASP A 624 12.74 0.48 -18.75
C ASP A 624 13.47 1.81 -18.98
N SER A 625 12.80 2.80 -19.60
CA SER A 625 13.33 4.15 -19.81
C SER A 625 12.71 5.21 -18.89
N ARG A 626 11.74 4.85 -18.04
CA ARG A 626 11.03 5.80 -17.17
C ARG A 626 11.71 5.90 -15.82
N HIS A 627 12.15 7.09 -15.45
CA HIS A 627 12.68 7.42 -14.14
C HIS A 627 11.53 7.83 -13.21
N TYR A 628 11.23 6.99 -12.22
CA TYR A 628 10.18 7.24 -11.22
C TYR A 628 10.68 8.04 -10.01
N GLY A 629 12.00 8.11 -9.84
CA GLY A 629 12.63 8.75 -8.67
C GLY A 629 12.53 7.93 -7.40
N GLN A 630 12.63 8.59 -6.27
CA GLN A 630 12.63 7.99 -4.93
C GLN A 630 11.22 7.58 -4.49
N LEU A 631 10.66 6.54 -5.10
CA LEU A 631 9.25 6.18 -4.94
C LEU A 631 8.97 5.37 -3.67
N PHE A 632 9.70 4.29 -3.41
CA PHE A 632 9.52 3.44 -2.22
C PHE A 632 10.73 3.51 -1.30
N ASP A 633 10.65 2.84 -0.15
CA ASP A 633 11.70 2.89 0.86
C ASP A 633 11.73 1.62 1.74
N PHE A 634 12.75 1.55 2.57
CA PHE A 634 12.81 0.78 3.80
C PHE A 634 13.41 1.64 4.91
N ILE A 635 13.39 1.16 6.14
CA ILE A 635 13.97 1.90 7.26
C ILE A 635 15.16 1.18 7.88
N LEU A 636 16.08 1.99 8.36
CA LEU A 636 17.32 1.56 8.97
C LEU A 636 17.42 2.16 10.37
N MET A 637 17.72 1.31 11.36
CA MET A 637 18.08 1.76 12.70
C MET A 637 19.59 1.93 12.78
N ALA A 638 20.00 3.15 13.03
CA ALA A 638 21.39 3.48 13.26
C ALA A 638 21.68 3.56 14.78
N LYS A 639 22.93 3.37 15.16
CA LYS A 639 23.37 3.42 16.56
C LYS A 639 23.36 4.87 17.06
N GLU A 640 22.80 5.07 18.26
CA GLU A 640 22.90 6.36 18.97
C GLU A 640 24.35 6.68 19.38
#